data_338551e10d93766f92807c1939d4949f
#
_entry.id   338551e10d93766f92807c1939d4949f
#
_cell.length_a   1.000
_cell.length_b   1.000
_cell.length_c   1.000
_cell.angle_alpha   90.00
_cell.angle_beta   90.00
_cell.angle_gamma   90.00
#
_symmetry.space_group_name_H-M   'P 1'
#
loop_
_entity.id
_entity.type
_entity.pdbx_description
1 polymer ?
#
loop_
_entity_poly.entity_id
_entity_poly.type
_entity_poly.pdbx_seq_one_letter_code
_entity_poly.pdbx_strand_id
1 'polypeptide(L)'
;MHATETCHSSVELPDLTRFYRAVRQSSHALIAPLSDADATVQSMPDASPAKWHLAHTTWFFERMVLVPYLSGYRIFDEHFDFLFNSYYETIGARHPRPSRGLLTRPTLEAVVAYRQYVDAGIEKLLRHSFAEVMQLVELGCHHEQQHQELLLTDILHLFAQNPLRPAYKSPEPLLVEPQSLTAPVYLPFDGGLVDIGHEGGSFAFDCEGPRHSVFIEPYRLANRLVTNREWIEFMADGGYRQPLLWLSEGWTAARDQRWTMPLYWEERDKTYWTMTLRGAQPLDLDAPVSHVSYFEADAYATWSHRRLPTEMEWENAARAVPLAGNFADSGYYRPRPASRVMQGAHQMFGDVWEWTRSAFLPYPRFHPAPSAVGEYNGKFMSGQFVLRGGSCVTPPGHMRASYRNFFPPATRWQFSGVRLAEDAESRPSIRRRPVPRAESFRSDVLAGLAQSPKRVPSRWLYDEYGSQLFEEITHLEEYYPTRTETGILRAFAKEIAAFCGEDVTVLEYGAGAALKTELLIEALHRPRCYVPIDISDDFLQHTAARFRRRFPSLITSPVTADFTSDFAIPEWIPAARRLAFFPGSTIGNLNADEIAAFLHRMLGHVGSDGRALIGVDMCKLLPVLIPAYDDAAGVTARFDLNLLTRINRELEGNFVLERFRHSIRWNETESAVEMHLLSTVEQAVTVSGHTFEISAGESIHTESSRKYSLADFTRIVGQHGWRVDRVWTDDQKLFGILALSPLPS
;
A
#
# COMPACT_ATOMS: atom_id res chain seq x y z
N MET A 1 -14.32 -37.10 -0.63
CA MET A 1 -14.08 -37.28 0.81
C MET A 1 -12.79 -36.54 1.11
N HIS A 2 -12.86 -35.24 1.38
CA HIS A 2 -11.74 -34.48 1.93
C HIS A 2 -12.06 -34.25 3.39
N ALA A 3 -11.22 -34.82 4.25
CA ALA A 3 -11.28 -34.60 5.68
C ALA A 3 -11.05 -33.13 5.98
N THR A 4 -12.04 -32.44 6.50
CA THR A 4 -11.89 -31.16 7.17
C THR A 4 -11.03 -31.44 8.41
N GLU A 5 -9.78 -30.95 8.41
CA GLU A 5 -9.00 -30.87 9.64
C GLU A 5 -9.74 -29.95 10.62
N THR A 6 -10.41 -30.56 11.56
CA THR A 6 -11.00 -29.90 12.71
C THR A 6 -9.86 -29.38 13.59
N CYS A 7 -9.74 -28.06 13.66
CA CYS A 7 -8.89 -27.39 14.65
C CYS A 7 -9.28 -27.92 16.04
N HIS A 8 -8.42 -28.72 16.68
CA HIS A 8 -8.66 -29.19 18.03
C HIS A 8 -8.35 -28.06 19.00
N SER A 9 -9.30 -27.67 19.84
CA SER A 9 -9.04 -26.82 21.00
C SER A 9 -7.93 -27.44 21.85
N SER A 10 -6.85 -26.69 22.05
CA SER A 10 -5.71 -27.13 22.85
C SER A 10 -5.93 -26.91 24.36
N VAL A 11 -7.03 -26.26 24.74
CA VAL A 11 -7.34 -25.92 26.14
C VAL A 11 -8.10 -27.04 26.79
N GLU A 12 -7.59 -27.55 27.93
CA GLU A 12 -8.28 -28.52 28.75
C GLU A 12 -9.49 -27.89 29.46
N LEU A 13 -10.53 -28.66 29.73
CA LEU A 13 -11.80 -28.20 30.32
C LEU A 13 -11.65 -27.46 31.66
N PRO A 14 -10.81 -27.87 32.63
CA PRO A 14 -10.56 -27.09 33.84
C PRO A 14 -9.95 -25.71 33.58
N ASP A 15 -9.07 -25.62 32.59
CA ASP A 15 -8.38 -24.38 32.21
C ASP A 15 -9.34 -23.43 31.49
N LEU A 16 -10.21 -23.93 30.60
CA LEU A 16 -11.24 -23.14 29.95
C LEU A 16 -12.23 -22.55 30.95
N THR A 17 -12.67 -23.31 31.95
CA THR A 17 -13.59 -22.82 33.01
C THR A 17 -12.92 -21.69 33.82
N ARG A 18 -11.63 -21.85 34.13
CA ARG A 18 -10.83 -20.80 34.81
C ARG A 18 -10.69 -19.55 33.94
N PHE A 19 -10.36 -19.72 32.67
CA PHE A 19 -10.25 -18.64 31.69
C PHE A 19 -11.55 -17.87 31.54
N TYR A 20 -12.68 -18.60 31.33
CA TYR A 20 -14.01 -17.99 31.29
C TYR A 20 -14.31 -17.11 32.49
N ARG A 21 -14.12 -17.62 33.70
CA ARG A 21 -14.36 -16.86 34.94
C ARG A 21 -13.46 -15.62 35.03
N ALA A 22 -12.18 -15.76 34.69
CA ALA A 22 -11.25 -14.66 34.72
C ALA A 22 -11.66 -13.53 33.76
N VAL A 23 -12.03 -13.86 32.51
CA VAL A 23 -12.50 -12.90 31.52
C VAL A 23 -13.77 -12.18 32.00
N ARG A 24 -14.74 -12.93 32.51
CA ARG A 24 -16.00 -12.36 33.02
C ARG A 24 -15.78 -11.44 34.22
N GLN A 25 -14.91 -11.83 35.13
CA GLN A 25 -14.54 -11.02 36.29
C GLN A 25 -13.79 -9.74 35.89
N SER A 26 -12.90 -9.83 34.90
CA SER A 26 -12.19 -8.66 34.37
C SER A 26 -13.15 -7.62 33.79
N SER A 27 -14.13 -8.05 32.98
CA SER A 27 -15.15 -7.13 32.44
C SER A 27 -15.96 -6.46 33.56
N HIS A 28 -16.29 -7.20 34.61
CA HIS A 28 -17.00 -6.62 35.78
C HIS A 28 -16.11 -5.60 36.53
N ALA A 29 -14.82 -5.88 36.68
CA ALA A 29 -13.87 -4.96 37.30
C ALA A 29 -13.70 -3.66 36.51
N LEU A 30 -13.78 -3.71 35.17
CA LEU A 30 -13.66 -2.52 34.32
C LEU A 30 -14.86 -1.58 34.45
N ILE A 31 -16.05 -2.05 34.80
CA ILE A 31 -17.20 -1.15 34.99
C ILE A 31 -17.33 -0.63 36.43
N ALA A 32 -16.65 -1.25 37.38
CA ALA A 32 -16.79 -0.91 38.80
C ALA A 32 -16.50 0.57 39.14
N PRO A 33 -15.56 1.28 38.45
CA PRO A 33 -15.34 2.71 38.67
C PRO A 33 -16.41 3.63 38.07
N LEU A 34 -17.31 3.12 37.23
CA LEU A 34 -18.28 3.93 36.45
C LEU A 34 -19.57 4.11 37.23
N SER A 35 -20.15 5.30 37.15
CA SER A 35 -21.53 5.54 37.54
C SER A 35 -22.50 4.97 36.50
N ASP A 36 -23.77 4.81 36.86
CA ASP A 36 -24.83 4.43 35.93
C ASP A 36 -24.92 5.38 34.73
N ALA A 37 -24.65 6.66 34.94
CA ALA A 37 -24.63 7.67 33.90
C ALA A 37 -23.47 7.43 32.95
N ASP A 38 -22.25 7.24 33.44
CA ASP A 38 -21.06 6.93 32.63
C ASP A 38 -21.25 5.65 31.81
N ALA A 39 -21.86 4.63 32.43
CA ALA A 39 -22.11 3.34 31.78
C ALA A 39 -23.22 3.42 30.70
N THR A 40 -24.02 4.48 30.64
CA THR A 40 -25.18 4.59 29.75
C THR A 40 -24.95 5.53 28.57
N VAL A 41 -24.13 6.56 28.71
CA VAL A 41 -23.93 7.59 27.69
C VAL A 41 -23.07 7.09 26.53
N GLN A 42 -23.45 7.48 25.32
CA GLN A 42 -22.69 7.25 24.09
C GLN A 42 -22.12 8.58 23.60
N SER A 43 -20.83 8.65 23.41
CA SER A 43 -20.14 9.91 23.07
C SER A 43 -20.09 10.24 21.58
N MET A 44 -20.30 9.24 20.72
CA MET A 44 -20.31 9.37 19.25
C MET A 44 -20.99 8.16 18.61
N PRO A 45 -21.39 8.23 17.32
CA PRO A 45 -22.06 7.12 16.61
C PRO A 45 -21.28 5.81 16.59
N ASP A 46 -19.95 5.86 16.62
CA ASP A 46 -19.06 4.71 16.54
C ASP A 46 -18.68 4.09 17.89
N ALA A 47 -18.88 4.80 19.00
CA ALA A 47 -18.74 4.27 20.34
C ALA A 47 -19.97 3.47 20.80
N SER A 48 -19.85 2.73 21.90
CA SER A 48 -20.98 2.08 22.56
C SER A 48 -20.93 2.34 24.07
N PRO A 49 -22.09 2.43 24.75
CA PRO A 49 -22.11 2.55 26.20
C PRO A 49 -21.46 1.36 26.89
N ALA A 50 -20.80 1.56 28.01
CA ALA A 50 -20.14 0.48 28.77
C ALA A 50 -21.09 -0.67 29.11
N LYS A 51 -22.33 -0.36 29.56
CA LYS A 51 -23.34 -1.40 29.81
C LYS A 51 -23.73 -2.20 28.57
N TRP A 52 -23.66 -1.57 27.37
CA TRP A 52 -23.97 -2.28 26.12
C TRP A 52 -22.88 -3.32 25.81
N HIS A 53 -21.60 -3.00 26.03
CA HIS A 53 -20.50 -3.98 25.86
C HIS A 53 -20.71 -5.23 26.73
N LEU A 54 -21.06 -5.02 28.01
CA LEU A 54 -21.34 -6.14 28.92
C LEU A 54 -22.54 -6.99 28.47
N ALA A 55 -23.62 -6.33 28.06
CA ALA A 55 -24.82 -7.00 27.62
C ALA A 55 -24.60 -7.75 26.31
N HIS A 56 -23.87 -7.16 25.35
CA HIS A 56 -23.56 -7.77 24.06
C HIS A 56 -22.71 -9.03 24.21
N THR A 57 -21.65 -9.01 25.01
CA THR A 57 -20.82 -10.20 25.24
C THR A 57 -21.58 -11.27 26.00
N THR A 58 -22.51 -10.89 26.87
CA THR A 58 -23.41 -11.84 27.56
C THR A 58 -24.40 -12.44 26.57
N TRP A 59 -25.00 -11.63 25.70
CA TRP A 59 -25.90 -12.10 24.64
C TRP A 59 -25.21 -13.08 23.69
N PHE A 60 -23.91 -12.88 23.39
CA PHE A 60 -23.14 -13.84 22.58
C PHE A 60 -23.13 -15.23 23.23
N PHE A 61 -22.80 -15.33 24.51
CA PHE A 61 -22.81 -16.61 25.22
C PHE A 61 -24.21 -17.22 25.31
N GLU A 62 -25.23 -16.41 25.57
CA GLU A 62 -26.60 -16.86 25.60
C GLU A 62 -27.04 -17.43 24.26
N ARG A 63 -26.87 -16.61 23.19
CA ARG A 63 -27.45 -16.93 21.90
C ARG A 63 -26.65 -17.98 21.13
N MET A 64 -25.30 -17.91 21.17
CA MET A 64 -24.44 -18.82 20.41
C MET A 64 -24.12 -20.11 21.15
N VAL A 65 -24.20 -20.11 22.47
CA VAL A 65 -23.78 -21.26 23.27
C VAL A 65 -24.96 -21.88 24.04
N LEU A 66 -25.67 -21.12 24.88
CA LEU A 66 -26.67 -21.72 25.80
C LEU A 66 -27.93 -22.15 25.07
N VAL A 67 -28.48 -21.32 24.20
CA VAL A 67 -29.75 -21.66 23.49
C VAL A 67 -29.60 -22.92 22.65
N PRO A 68 -28.53 -23.14 21.87
CA PRO A 68 -28.37 -24.34 21.06
C PRO A 68 -28.00 -25.62 21.90
N TYR A 69 -27.21 -25.45 22.96
CA TYR A 69 -26.52 -26.58 23.56
C TYR A 69 -26.95 -26.94 25.02
N LEU A 70 -27.64 -26.04 25.74
CA LEU A 70 -28.12 -26.34 27.09
C LEU A 70 -29.61 -26.72 27.08
N SER A 71 -29.89 -28.00 27.12
CA SER A 71 -31.29 -28.51 27.14
C SER A 71 -32.11 -27.88 28.27
N GLY A 72 -33.29 -27.36 27.91
CA GLY A 72 -34.21 -26.73 28.86
C GLY A 72 -33.79 -25.32 29.29
N TYR A 73 -32.80 -24.72 28.62
CA TYR A 73 -32.44 -23.33 28.86
C TYR A 73 -33.58 -22.39 28.48
N ARG A 74 -33.84 -21.40 29.31
CA ARG A 74 -34.81 -20.34 29.03
C ARG A 74 -34.08 -19.05 28.79
N ILE A 75 -34.38 -18.37 27.68
CA ILE A 75 -33.83 -17.04 27.35
C ILE A 75 -34.22 -16.08 28.48
N PHE A 76 -33.26 -15.23 28.89
CA PHE A 76 -33.46 -14.25 29.97
C PHE A 76 -34.53 -13.21 29.64
N ASP A 77 -34.42 -12.60 28.43
CA ASP A 77 -35.38 -11.63 27.88
C ASP A 77 -35.33 -11.68 26.35
N GLU A 78 -36.44 -11.96 25.69
CA GLU A 78 -36.54 -12.09 24.23
C GLU A 78 -36.23 -10.80 23.48
N HIS A 79 -36.35 -9.61 24.10
CA HIS A 79 -36.00 -8.33 23.49
C HIS A 79 -34.49 -8.13 23.37
N PHE A 80 -33.68 -8.87 24.11
CA PHE A 80 -32.22 -8.71 24.12
C PHE A 80 -31.56 -9.13 22.81
N ASP A 81 -32.21 -9.99 22.02
CA ASP A 81 -31.78 -10.28 20.65
C ASP A 81 -31.74 -9.01 19.78
N PHE A 82 -32.76 -8.17 19.87
CA PHE A 82 -32.77 -6.90 19.15
C PHE A 82 -31.83 -5.86 19.76
N LEU A 83 -31.76 -5.73 21.07
CA LEU A 83 -31.02 -4.67 21.77
C LEU A 83 -29.49 -4.89 21.71
N PHE A 84 -29.05 -6.14 21.78
CA PHE A 84 -27.63 -6.47 21.96
C PHE A 84 -26.98 -7.22 20.80
N ASN A 85 -27.73 -7.57 19.76
CA ASN A 85 -27.15 -7.97 18.48
C ASN A 85 -26.37 -6.80 17.87
N SER A 86 -25.14 -7.06 17.40
CA SER A 86 -24.28 -6.03 16.78
C SER A 86 -24.37 -6.02 15.24
N TYR A 87 -24.03 -7.14 14.61
CA TYR A 87 -23.92 -7.26 13.16
C TYR A 87 -24.32 -8.64 12.61
N TYR A 88 -24.88 -9.50 13.45
CA TYR A 88 -25.29 -10.85 13.05
C TYR A 88 -26.66 -10.81 12.36
N GLU A 89 -26.64 -10.55 11.04
CA GLU A 89 -27.86 -10.42 10.22
C GLU A 89 -28.66 -11.72 10.16
N THR A 90 -27.98 -12.88 10.25
CA THR A 90 -28.64 -14.19 10.26
C THR A 90 -29.43 -14.45 11.54
N ILE A 91 -29.15 -13.73 12.63
CA ILE A 91 -29.91 -13.82 13.89
C ILE A 91 -31.20 -12.99 13.84
N GLY A 92 -31.14 -11.82 13.15
CA GLY A 92 -32.31 -10.96 12.99
C GLY A 92 -32.01 -9.46 13.08
N ALA A 93 -33.08 -8.67 13.18
CA ALA A 93 -32.98 -7.22 13.29
C ALA A 93 -32.22 -6.78 14.56
N ARG A 94 -31.60 -5.61 14.50
CA ARG A 94 -30.78 -5.06 15.59
C ARG A 94 -31.09 -3.59 15.87
N HIS A 95 -30.82 -3.16 17.09
CA HIS A 95 -30.88 -1.75 17.46
C HIS A 95 -29.75 -0.96 16.75
N PRO A 96 -30.04 0.18 16.09
CA PRO A 96 -29.04 0.96 15.37
C PRO A 96 -27.88 1.42 16.26
N ARG A 97 -26.64 1.17 15.82
CA ARG A 97 -25.43 1.53 16.59
C ARG A 97 -25.38 2.99 17.03
N PRO A 98 -25.70 3.98 16.16
CA PRO A 98 -25.66 5.39 16.56
C PRO A 98 -26.65 5.77 17.65
N SER A 99 -27.64 4.91 17.93
CA SER A 99 -28.71 5.15 18.91
C SER A 99 -28.57 4.35 20.21
N ARG A 100 -27.46 3.63 20.41
CA ARG A 100 -27.23 2.80 21.60
C ARG A 100 -27.25 3.61 22.90
N GLY A 101 -26.84 4.87 22.88
CA GLY A 101 -26.90 5.78 24.01
C GLY A 101 -28.31 6.20 24.43
N LEU A 102 -29.33 5.93 23.61
CA LEU A 102 -30.74 6.18 23.97
C LEU A 102 -31.34 5.05 24.79
N LEU A 103 -30.65 3.93 24.97
CA LEU A 103 -31.12 2.78 25.74
C LEU A 103 -30.99 3.05 27.24
N THR A 104 -31.96 3.72 27.85
CA THR A 104 -32.02 3.90 29.32
C THR A 104 -32.39 2.61 30.04
N ARG A 105 -32.97 1.63 29.35
CA ARG A 105 -33.29 0.29 29.84
C ARG A 105 -32.71 -0.76 28.88
N PRO A 106 -32.21 -1.88 29.39
CA PRO A 106 -32.09 -2.22 30.82
C PRO A 106 -31.10 -1.30 31.57
N THR A 107 -31.26 -1.22 32.90
CA THR A 107 -30.30 -0.55 33.81
C THR A 107 -29.01 -1.34 33.87
N LEU A 108 -27.92 -0.76 34.37
CA LEU A 108 -26.68 -1.48 34.60
C LEU A 108 -26.89 -2.67 35.55
N GLU A 109 -27.67 -2.48 36.62
CA GLU A 109 -28.02 -3.56 37.53
C GLU A 109 -28.74 -4.72 36.82
N ALA A 110 -29.70 -4.43 35.93
CA ALA A 110 -30.40 -5.47 35.16
C ALA A 110 -29.43 -6.20 34.19
N VAL A 111 -28.46 -5.50 33.59
CA VAL A 111 -27.41 -6.12 32.77
C VAL A 111 -26.50 -7.00 33.61
N VAL A 112 -26.14 -6.60 34.83
CA VAL A 112 -25.37 -7.47 35.76
C VAL A 112 -26.16 -8.72 36.15
N ALA A 113 -27.46 -8.59 36.44
CA ALA A 113 -28.31 -9.74 36.71
C ALA A 113 -28.41 -10.70 35.50
N TYR A 114 -28.57 -10.16 34.30
CA TYR A 114 -28.53 -10.93 33.06
C TYR A 114 -27.22 -11.71 32.93
N ARG A 115 -26.10 -11.04 33.17
CA ARG A 115 -24.76 -11.61 33.13
C ARG A 115 -24.63 -12.80 34.10
N GLN A 116 -25.06 -12.63 35.35
CA GLN A 116 -25.03 -13.70 36.38
C GLN A 116 -25.88 -14.93 35.98
N TYR A 117 -27.05 -14.70 35.38
CA TYR A 117 -27.94 -15.76 34.91
C TYR A 117 -27.26 -16.58 33.79
N VAL A 118 -26.66 -15.93 32.82
CA VAL A 118 -25.92 -16.57 31.71
C VAL A 118 -24.67 -17.30 32.23
N ASP A 119 -23.93 -16.71 33.15
CA ASP A 119 -22.72 -17.31 33.75
C ASP A 119 -23.08 -18.65 34.46
N ALA A 120 -24.17 -18.70 35.21
CA ALA A 120 -24.63 -19.91 35.83
C ALA A 120 -25.01 -21.01 34.80
N GLY A 121 -25.57 -20.61 33.65
CA GLY A 121 -25.84 -21.48 32.52
C GLY A 121 -24.58 -22.06 31.88
N ILE A 122 -23.59 -21.22 31.60
CA ILE A 122 -22.30 -21.65 31.02
C ILE A 122 -21.55 -22.57 31.97
N GLU A 123 -21.50 -22.25 33.26
CA GLU A 123 -20.86 -23.15 34.24
C GLU A 123 -21.53 -24.50 34.34
N LYS A 124 -22.85 -24.56 34.21
CA LYS A 124 -23.59 -25.82 34.15
C LYS A 124 -23.27 -26.61 32.89
N LEU A 125 -23.22 -25.93 31.73
CA LEU A 125 -22.93 -26.54 30.44
C LEU A 125 -21.51 -27.11 30.39
N LEU A 126 -20.51 -26.36 30.86
CA LEU A 126 -19.09 -26.76 30.83
C LEU A 126 -18.79 -28.03 31.64
N ARG A 127 -19.66 -28.46 32.59
CA ARG A 127 -19.44 -29.71 33.37
C ARG A 127 -19.48 -30.97 32.50
N HIS A 128 -20.13 -30.91 31.33
CA HIS A 128 -20.40 -32.05 30.47
C HIS A 128 -20.26 -31.72 28.99
N SER A 129 -19.36 -30.77 28.65
CA SER A 129 -19.21 -30.24 27.28
C SER A 129 -18.35 -31.11 26.38
N PHE A 130 -18.65 -31.07 25.09
CA PHE A 130 -17.89 -31.64 24.02
C PHE A 130 -17.12 -30.53 23.27
N ALA A 131 -16.17 -30.93 22.42
CA ALA A 131 -15.19 -30.04 21.79
C ALA A 131 -15.78 -28.80 21.09
N GLU A 132 -16.89 -28.93 20.38
CA GLU A 132 -17.56 -27.83 19.68
C GLU A 132 -18.02 -26.72 20.63
N VAL A 133 -18.62 -27.09 21.78
CA VAL A 133 -19.03 -26.12 22.81
C VAL A 133 -17.81 -25.42 23.42
N MET A 134 -16.74 -26.19 23.67
CA MET A 134 -15.50 -25.63 24.22
C MET A 134 -14.91 -24.57 23.27
N GLN A 135 -14.87 -24.83 21.97
CA GLN A 135 -14.39 -23.86 20.96
C GLN A 135 -15.26 -22.60 20.92
N LEU A 136 -16.58 -22.72 21.00
CA LEU A 136 -17.48 -21.57 21.03
C LEU A 136 -17.34 -20.76 22.32
N VAL A 137 -17.13 -21.37 23.46
CA VAL A 137 -16.88 -20.67 24.73
C VAL A 137 -15.53 -19.96 24.69
N GLU A 138 -14.48 -20.60 24.15
CA GLU A 138 -13.16 -20.01 23.96
C GLU A 138 -13.25 -18.78 23.04
N LEU A 139 -13.92 -18.89 21.89
CA LEU A 139 -14.20 -17.78 20.99
C LEU A 139 -14.93 -16.64 21.71
N GLY A 140 -15.97 -16.94 22.51
CA GLY A 140 -16.72 -15.97 23.29
C GLY A 140 -15.85 -15.24 24.33
N CYS A 141 -14.89 -15.94 24.95
CA CYS A 141 -13.92 -15.31 25.85
C CYS A 141 -13.03 -14.32 25.13
N HIS A 142 -12.47 -14.69 23.97
CA HIS A 142 -11.66 -13.79 23.16
C HIS A 142 -12.46 -12.62 22.57
N HIS A 143 -13.71 -12.86 22.18
CA HIS A 143 -14.65 -11.80 21.79
C HIS A 143 -14.90 -10.82 22.94
N GLU A 144 -15.10 -11.30 24.16
CA GLU A 144 -15.26 -10.44 25.33
C GLU A 144 -13.99 -9.64 25.65
N GLN A 145 -12.80 -10.23 25.47
CA GLN A 145 -11.53 -9.52 25.62
C GLN A 145 -11.40 -8.35 24.61
N GLN A 146 -11.86 -8.50 23.38
CA GLN A 146 -11.94 -7.38 22.44
C GLN A 146 -12.88 -6.28 22.95
N HIS A 147 -14.03 -6.66 23.51
CA HIS A 147 -14.96 -5.71 24.09
C HIS A 147 -14.46 -5.05 25.39
N GLN A 148 -13.55 -5.66 26.15
CA GLN A 148 -12.86 -5.03 27.27
C GLN A 148 -11.98 -3.87 26.80
N GLU A 149 -11.25 -4.06 25.70
CA GLU A 149 -10.45 -3.00 25.08
C GLU A 149 -11.33 -1.88 24.52
N LEU A 150 -12.36 -2.22 23.73
CA LEU A 150 -13.30 -1.25 23.19
C LEU A 150 -14.01 -0.44 24.27
N LEU A 151 -14.37 -1.05 25.40
CA LEU A 151 -14.97 -0.37 26.54
C LEU A 151 -14.06 0.73 27.08
N LEU A 152 -12.78 0.43 27.30
CA LEU A 152 -11.81 1.43 27.79
C LEU A 152 -11.57 2.54 26.78
N THR A 153 -11.53 2.21 25.50
CA THR A 153 -11.40 3.15 24.38
C THR A 153 -12.61 4.10 24.32
N ASP A 154 -13.82 3.56 24.44
CA ASP A 154 -15.06 4.33 24.39
C ASP A 154 -15.26 5.20 25.65
N ILE A 155 -14.85 4.74 26.82
CA ILE A 155 -14.85 5.53 28.07
C ILE A 155 -13.85 6.68 27.99
N LEU A 156 -12.65 6.46 27.45
CA LEU A 156 -11.70 7.56 27.23
C LEU A 156 -12.32 8.63 26.31
N HIS A 157 -12.97 8.22 25.22
CA HIS A 157 -13.62 9.17 24.32
C HIS A 157 -14.75 9.91 25.04
N LEU A 158 -15.59 9.22 25.82
CA LEU A 158 -16.66 9.83 26.59
C LEU A 158 -16.13 10.87 27.57
N PHE A 159 -15.12 10.53 28.36
CA PHE A 159 -14.55 11.41 29.38
C PHE A 159 -13.81 12.60 28.76
N ALA A 160 -13.24 12.42 27.58
CA ALA A 160 -12.62 13.49 26.83
C ALA A 160 -13.62 14.56 26.34
N GLN A 161 -14.91 14.22 26.16
CA GLN A 161 -15.94 15.18 25.80
C GLN A 161 -16.38 16.06 26.98
N ASN A 162 -16.13 15.61 28.21
CA ASN A 162 -16.54 16.33 29.42
C ASN A 162 -15.52 17.45 29.72
N PRO A 163 -15.98 18.72 29.84
CA PRO A 163 -15.09 19.84 30.18
C PRO A 163 -14.35 19.66 31.52
N LEU A 164 -14.88 18.86 32.45
CA LEU A 164 -14.27 18.56 33.73
C LEU A 164 -13.09 17.56 33.62
N ARG A 165 -12.93 16.92 32.44
CA ARG A 165 -11.85 15.93 32.18
C ARG A 165 -11.77 14.86 33.28
N PRO A 166 -12.86 14.14 33.62
CA PRO A 166 -12.85 13.16 34.70
C PRO A 166 -11.85 12.04 34.40
N ALA A 167 -11.25 11.48 35.45
CA ALA A 167 -10.36 10.34 35.34
C ALA A 167 -11.13 9.04 35.58
N TYR A 168 -10.89 8.02 34.75
CA TYR A 168 -11.41 6.67 34.98
C TYR A 168 -10.64 5.96 36.10
N LYS A 169 -9.33 6.15 36.20
CA LYS A 169 -8.47 5.75 37.34
C LYS A 169 -7.84 6.98 37.99
N SER A 170 -7.52 6.85 39.27
CA SER A 170 -6.84 7.93 40.00
C SER A 170 -5.61 8.41 39.24
N PRO A 171 -5.38 9.73 39.16
CA PRO A 171 -4.17 10.29 38.60
C PRO A 171 -2.95 9.74 39.33
N GLU A 172 -1.96 9.24 38.60
CA GLU A 172 -0.62 8.98 39.16
C GLU A 172 0.34 10.03 38.62
N PRO A 173 1.21 10.60 39.45
CA PRO A 173 2.24 11.48 38.98
C PRO A 173 3.05 10.80 37.89
N LEU A 174 3.32 11.51 36.78
CA LEU A 174 4.33 11.09 35.83
C LEU A 174 5.67 11.13 36.55
N LEU A 175 6.19 9.99 37.01
CA LEU A 175 7.59 9.86 37.36
C LEU A 175 8.41 9.87 36.08
N VAL A 176 8.43 11.02 35.40
CA VAL A 176 9.22 11.21 34.19
C VAL A 176 10.59 11.71 34.63
N GLU A 177 11.52 10.78 34.79
CA GLU A 177 12.91 11.19 34.56
C GLU A 177 13.03 11.47 33.06
N PRO A 178 13.41 12.68 32.63
CA PRO A 178 13.58 12.99 31.24
C PRO A 178 14.56 12.00 30.59
N GLN A 179 14.07 11.10 29.81
CA GLN A 179 14.90 10.14 29.11
C GLN A 179 15.06 10.66 27.68
N SER A 180 16.19 11.27 27.36
CA SER A 180 16.53 11.54 25.97
C SER A 180 16.74 10.20 25.27
N LEU A 181 15.70 9.71 24.59
CA LEU A 181 15.83 8.53 23.73
C LEU A 181 16.73 8.88 22.54
N THR A 182 17.57 7.94 22.15
CA THR A 182 18.34 8.04 20.90
C THR A 182 17.42 7.91 19.70
N ALA A 183 17.87 8.43 18.55
CA ALA A 183 17.19 8.21 17.28
C ALA A 183 16.91 6.71 17.06
N PRO A 184 15.80 6.33 16.38
CA PRO A 184 15.49 4.94 16.13
C PRO A 184 16.56 4.28 15.26
N VAL A 185 16.91 3.05 15.59
CA VAL A 185 17.80 2.20 14.78
C VAL A 185 16.92 1.33 13.88
N TYR A 186 17.24 1.26 12.59
CA TYR A 186 16.51 0.43 11.64
C TYR A 186 17.18 -0.95 11.53
N LEU A 187 16.51 -1.97 12.04
CA LEU A 187 16.97 -3.35 12.08
C LEU A 187 16.75 -4.01 10.71
N PRO A 188 17.77 -4.65 10.12
CA PRO A 188 17.65 -5.28 8.81
C PRO A 188 16.95 -6.65 8.91
N PHE A 189 16.13 -6.94 7.91
CA PHE A 189 15.48 -8.23 7.66
C PHE A 189 15.72 -8.62 6.19
N ASP A 190 16.22 -9.83 5.95
CA ASP A 190 16.58 -10.28 4.61
C ASP A 190 15.37 -10.51 3.69
N GLY A 191 14.15 -10.61 4.25
CA GLY A 191 12.95 -10.92 3.48
C GLY A 191 12.96 -12.37 2.94
N GLY A 192 12.53 -12.53 1.68
CA GLY A 192 12.42 -13.84 1.04
C GLY A 192 11.04 -14.46 1.16
N LEU A 193 10.92 -15.75 0.90
CA LEU A 193 9.68 -16.49 1.04
C LEU A 193 9.46 -16.84 2.52
N VAL A 194 8.41 -16.28 3.12
CA VAL A 194 8.04 -16.47 4.52
C VAL A 194 6.60 -16.94 4.65
N ASP A 195 6.31 -17.71 5.68
CA ASP A 195 4.94 -18.13 5.97
C ASP A 195 4.27 -17.15 6.93
N ILE A 196 3.11 -16.65 6.59
CA ILE A 196 2.31 -15.68 7.34
C ILE A 196 0.99 -16.31 7.76
N GLY A 197 0.50 -15.89 8.92
CA GLY A 197 -0.73 -16.41 9.52
C GLY A 197 -0.48 -17.38 10.66
N HIS A 198 -1.57 -17.77 11.33
CA HIS A 198 -1.52 -18.62 12.51
C HIS A 198 -0.99 -20.03 12.21
N GLU A 199 -0.12 -20.56 13.09
CA GLU A 199 0.53 -21.88 12.90
C GLU A 199 -0.35 -23.07 13.27
N GLY A 200 -1.47 -22.83 13.96
CA GLY A 200 -2.29 -23.89 14.58
C GLY A 200 -1.87 -24.20 16.01
N GLY A 201 -2.57 -25.17 16.64
CA GLY A 201 -2.25 -25.63 18.00
C GLY A 201 -2.75 -24.73 19.15
N SER A 202 -3.29 -23.54 18.87
CA SER A 202 -3.91 -22.63 19.83
C SER A 202 -5.04 -21.85 19.19
N PHE A 203 -5.78 -21.06 19.98
CA PHE A 203 -6.83 -20.20 19.46
C PHE A 203 -6.30 -19.14 18.50
N ALA A 204 -7.05 -18.94 17.40
CA ALA A 204 -6.91 -17.79 16.51
C ALA A 204 -8.29 -17.42 15.93
N PHE A 205 -8.47 -16.15 15.59
CA PHE A 205 -9.63 -15.74 14.81
C PHE A 205 -9.49 -16.25 13.37
N ASP A 206 -10.61 -16.46 12.68
CA ASP A 206 -10.64 -16.93 11.29
C ASP A 206 -9.82 -16.07 10.32
N CYS A 207 -9.81 -14.75 10.54
CA CYS A 207 -9.04 -13.79 9.71
C CYS A 207 -7.50 -13.90 9.87
N GLU A 208 -7.01 -14.63 10.89
CA GLU A 208 -5.59 -14.90 11.07
C GLU A 208 -5.08 -16.05 10.18
N GLY A 209 -5.96 -16.72 9.47
CA GLY A 209 -5.67 -17.84 8.58
C GLY A 209 -6.33 -17.73 7.21
N PRO A 210 -6.07 -18.72 6.33
CA PRO A 210 -5.10 -19.80 6.46
C PRO A 210 -3.64 -19.31 6.45
N ARG A 211 -2.75 -20.05 7.12
CA ARG A 211 -1.30 -19.84 6.97
C ARG A 211 -0.91 -20.04 5.51
N HIS A 212 -0.10 -19.14 4.98
CA HIS A 212 0.29 -19.13 3.57
C HIS A 212 1.66 -18.49 3.39
N SER A 213 2.34 -18.88 2.32
CA SER A 213 3.64 -18.30 1.97
C SER A 213 3.48 -17.01 1.20
N VAL A 214 4.25 -15.99 1.58
CA VAL A 214 4.36 -14.70 0.89
C VAL A 214 5.82 -14.37 0.66
N PHE A 215 6.12 -13.66 -0.42
CA PHE A 215 7.44 -13.09 -0.62
C PHE A 215 7.48 -11.68 -0.02
N ILE A 216 8.49 -11.43 0.79
CA ILE A 216 8.78 -10.12 1.39
C ILE A 216 10.12 -9.65 0.84
N GLU A 217 10.17 -8.44 0.30
CA GLU A 217 11.44 -7.81 -0.08
C GLU A 217 12.30 -7.56 1.16
N PRO A 218 13.65 -7.51 1.03
CA PRO A 218 14.50 -7.08 2.12
C PRO A 218 14.07 -5.69 2.63
N TYR A 219 13.93 -5.55 3.93
CA TYR A 219 13.45 -4.32 4.56
C TYR A 219 14.20 -4.04 5.86
N ARG A 220 14.02 -2.84 6.38
CA ARG A 220 14.51 -2.45 7.70
C ARG A 220 13.34 -1.90 8.52
N LEU A 221 13.25 -2.32 9.76
CA LEU A 221 12.18 -1.93 10.68
C LEU A 221 12.76 -1.13 11.84
N ALA A 222 12.11 -0.02 12.20
CA ALA A 222 12.51 0.77 13.36
C ALA A 222 12.44 -0.09 14.63
N ASN A 223 13.48 -0.02 15.44
CA ASN A 223 13.59 -0.82 16.67
C ASN A 223 12.65 -0.36 17.79
N ARG A 224 11.99 0.78 17.66
CA ARG A 224 10.99 1.34 18.57
C ARG A 224 9.89 2.10 17.84
N LEU A 225 8.85 2.44 18.57
CA LEU A 225 7.75 3.27 18.11
C LEU A 225 8.16 4.74 17.95
N VAL A 226 7.41 5.49 17.12
CA VAL A 226 7.51 6.95 17.01
C VAL A 226 7.03 7.59 18.30
N THR A 227 7.81 8.54 18.82
CA THR A 227 7.54 9.22 20.09
C THR A 227 6.70 10.49 19.91
N ASN A 228 6.11 10.97 21.01
CA ASN A 228 5.40 12.25 21.05
C ASN A 228 6.33 13.43 20.69
N ARG A 229 7.59 13.37 21.07
CA ARG A 229 8.62 14.37 20.73
C ARG A 229 8.81 14.47 19.23
N GLU A 230 9.01 13.35 18.57
CA GLU A 230 9.18 13.27 17.12
C GLU A 230 7.91 13.72 16.38
N TRP A 231 6.75 13.45 16.95
CA TRP A 231 5.49 13.94 16.40
C TRP A 231 5.33 15.46 16.49
N ILE A 232 5.81 16.07 17.58
CA ILE A 232 5.83 17.54 17.73
C ILE A 232 6.73 18.17 16.64
N GLU A 233 7.85 17.54 16.28
CA GLU A 233 8.70 18.00 15.18
C GLU A 233 7.95 18.01 13.85
N PHE A 234 7.20 16.94 13.53
CA PHE A 234 6.33 16.87 12.37
C PHE A 234 5.27 17.99 12.36
N MET A 235 4.64 18.25 13.51
CA MET A 235 3.67 19.34 13.64
C MET A 235 4.33 20.72 13.44
N ALA A 236 5.49 20.94 14.03
CA ALA A 236 6.22 22.20 13.95
C ALA A 236 6.69 22.50 12.53
N ASP A 237 7.09 21.48 11.78
CA ASP A 237 7.46 21.57 10.33
C ASP A 237 6.23 21.71 9.40
N GLY A 238 5.04 21.83 9.98
CA GLY A 238 3.81 22.07 9.24
C GLY A 238 3.20 20.83 8.61
N GLY A 239 3.44 19.65 9.14
CA GLY A 239 2.96 18.37 8.61
C GLY A 239 1.45 18.32 8.35
N TYR A 240 0.63 18.93 9.21
CA TYR A 240 -0.82 19.07 9.03
C TYR A 240 -1.24 20.15 8.01
N ARG A 241 -0.31 20.87 7.38
CA ARG A 241 -0.56 21.95 6.43
C ARG A 241 0.02 21.70 5.04
N GLN A 242 0.74 20.60 4.84
CA GLN A 242 1.41 20.24 3.60
C GLN A 242 0.62 19.13 2.88
N PRO A 243 -0.19 19.43 1.85
CA PRO A 243 -1.05 18.44 1.20
C PRO A 243 -0.29 17.29 0.55
N LEU A 244 0.94 17.52 0.09
CA LEU A 244 1.77 16.49 -0.56
C LEU A 244 2.23 15.36 0.36
N LEU A 245 2.10 15.52 1.67
CA LEU A 245 2.40 14.45 2.63
C LEU A 245 1.22 13.46 2.80
N TRP A 246 0.02 13.85 2.38
CA TRP A 246 -1.21 13.16 2.72
C TRP A 246 -1.81 12.41 1.53
N LEU A 247 -2.38 11.26 1.81
CA LEU A 247 -3.31 10.62 0.89
C LEU A 247 -4.56 11.50 0.70
N SER A 248 -5.16 11.48 -0.50
CA SER A 248 -6.28 12.38 -0.87
C SER A 248 -7.43 12.40 0.13
N GLU A 249 -7.91 11.21 0.54
CA GLU A 249 -8.99 11.09 1.54
C GLU A 249 -8.55 11.59 2.91
N GLY A 250 -7.28 11.33 3.28
CA GLY A 250 -6.68 11.79 4.53
C GLY A 250 -6.58 13.31 4.59
N TRP A 251 -6.16 13.94 3.50
CA TRP A 251 -6.12 15.39 3.40
C TRP A 251 -7.51 16.02 3.54
N THR A 252 -8.51 15.42 2.88
CA THR A 252 -9.90 15.86 3.00
C THR A 252 -10.40 15.74 4.43
N ALA A 253 -10.20 14.58 5.07
CA ALA A 253 -10.59 14.34 6.46
C ALA A 253 -9.91 15.32 7.43
N ALA A 254 -8.61 15.55 7.27
CA ALA A 254 -7.84 16.47 8.13
C ALA A 254 -8.36 17.91 8.03
N ARG A 255 -8.69 18.39 6.83
CA ARG A 255 -9.26 19.72 6.63
C ARG A 255 -10.68 19.85 7.19
N ASP A 256 -11.56 18.90 6.84
CA ASP A 256 -12.98 18.97 7.20
C ASP A 256 -13.17 18.86 8.71
N GLN A 257 -12.36 18.04 9.39
CA GLN A 257 -12.36 17.85 10.83
C GLN A 257 -11.35 18.76 11.56
N ARG A 258 -10.60 19.60 10.83
CA ARG A 258 -9.63 20.57 11.36
C ARG A 258 -8.55 19.92 12.22
N TRP A 259 -7.98 18.82 11.76
CA TRP A 259 -6.89 18.16 12.48
C TRP A 259 -5.63 19.04 12.46
N THR A 260 -5.04 19.23 13.61
CA THR A 260 -3.79 19.97 13.79
C THR A 260 -2.79 19.24 14.69
N MET A 261 -3.23 18.18 15.37
CA MET A 261 -2.48 17.36 16.31
C MET A 261 -3.21 16.02 16.55
N PRO A 262 -2.59 15.01 17.18
CA PRO A 262 -3.26 13.77 17.58
C PRO A 262 -4.53 14.00 18.40
N LEU A 263 -5.48 13.08 18.31
CA LEU A 263 -6.72 13.19 19.09
C LEU A 263 -6.37 13.20 20.60
N TYR A 264 -7.14 13.96 21.37
CA TYR A 264 -6.97 14.18 22.83
C TYR A 264 -5.78 15.07 23.24
N TRP A 265 -4.95 15.54 22.30
CA TRP A 265 -3.96 16.55 22.63
C TRP A 265 -4.57 17.94 22.68
N GLU A 266 -4.01 18.77 23.53
CA GLU A 266 -4.29 20.20 23.60
C GLU A 266 -3.03 20.98 24.00
N GLU A 267 -2.90 22.21 23.56
CA GLU A 267 -1.83 23.11 23.97
C GLU A 267 -2.33 24.02 25.09
N ARG A 268 -1.59 24.03 26.23
CA ARG A 268 -1.82 24.89 27.38
C ARG A 268 -0.51 25.61 27.72
N ASP A 269 -0.51 26.92 27.71
CA ASP A 269 0.67 27.73 28.07
C ASP A 269 1.97 27.26 27.38
N LYS A 270 1.89 27.01 26.05
CA LYS A 270 3.00 26.49 25.22
C LYS A 270 3.49 25.09 25.61
N THR A 271 2.73 24.36 26.38
CA THR A 271 3.01 22.97 26.77
C THR A 271 1.90 22.07 26.26
N TYR A 272 2.26 20.91 25.70
CA TYR A 272 1.26 19.94 25.25
C TYR A 272 0.76 19.10 26.42
N TRP A 273 -0.56 18.89 26.43
CA TRP A 273 -1.29 18.02 27.35
C TRP A 273 -2.06 16.98 26.57
N THR A 274 -2.37 15.86 27.18
CA THR A 274 -3.22 14.82 26.59
C THR A 274 -4.26 14.32 27.58
N MET A 275 -5.46 13.99 27.08
CA MET A 275 -6.45 13.28 27.88
C MET A 275 -6.13 11.80 27.90
N THR A 276 -6.12 11.20 29.08
CA THR A 276 -5.87 9.77 29.31
C THR A 276 -6.96 9.18 30.20
N LEU A 277 -6.99 7.85 30.36
CA LEU A 277 -7.86 7.18 31.35
C LEU A 277 -7.55 7.59 32.79
N ARG A 278 -6.46 8.32 33.02
CA ARG A 278 -6.11 8.92 34.32
C ARG A 278 -6.33 10.44 34.36
N GLY A 279 -7.21 10.95 33.50
CA GLY A 279 -7.50 12.38 33.34
C GLY A 279 -6.52 13.08 32.40
N ALA A 280 -6.63 14.42 32.34
CA ALA A 280 -5.72 15.25 31.55
C ALA A 280 -4.36 15.35 32.25
N GLN A 281 -3.28 15.09 31.52
CA GLN A 281 -1.90 15.07 32.01
C GLN A 281 -0.97 15.80 31.05
N PRO A 282 0.16 16.36 31.52
CA PRO A 282 1.22 16.81 30.63
C PRO A 282 1.67 15.67 29.72
N LEU A 283 1.98 15.99 28.47
CA LEU A 283 2.40 15.00 27.49
C LEU A 283 3.77 14.43 27.86
N ASP A 284 3.87 13.10 27.96
CA ASP A 284 5.15 12.40 28.09
C ASP A 284 5.83 12.38 26.71
N LEU A 285 6.87 13.20 26.54
CA LEU A 285 7.52 13.41 25.24
C LEU A 285 8.20 12.16 24.70
N ASP A 286 8.64 11.26 25.56
CA ASP A 286 9.39 10.06 25.18
C ASP A 286 8.51 8.80 25.05
N ALA A 287 7.23 8.90 25.43
CA ALA A 287 6.25 7.86 25.18
C ALA A 287 5.84 7.81 23.70
N PRO A 288 5.40 6.64 23.21
CA PRO A 288 4.85 6.51 21.85
C PRO A 288 3.68 7.46 21.60
N VAL A 289 3.65 8.08 20.42
CA VAL A 289 2.47 8.80 19.95
C VAL A 289 1.28 7.84 19.86
N SER A 290 0.11 8.29 20.29
CA SER A 290 -1.12 7.50 20.23
C SER A 290 -2.31 8.35 19.77
N HIS A 291 -3.40 7.64 19.44
CA HIS A 291 -4.64 8.26 18.97
C HIS A 291 -4.47 9.02 17.65
N VAL A 292 -3.74 8.41 16.72
CA VAL A 292 -3.53 8.89 15.35
C VAL A 292 -4.22 7.95 14.35
N SER A 293 -4.76 8.52 13.27
CA SER A 293 -5.35 7.78 12.15
C SER A 293 -4.28 7.11 11.28
N TYR A 294 -4.70 6.19 10.41
CA TYR A 294 -3.83 5.68 9.36
C TYR A 294 -3.29 6.79 8.46
N PHE A 295 -4.13 7.77 8.13
CA PHE A 295 -3.75 8.90 7.29
C PHE A 295 -2.67 9.78 7.93
N GLU A 296 -2.76 10.02 9.24
CA GLU A 296 -1.74 10.74 10.00
C GLU A 296 -0.44 9.93 10.06
N ALA A 297 -0.54 8.62 10.30
CA ALA A 297 0.60 7.71 10.35
C ALA A 297 1.34 7.67 9.01
N ASP A 298 0.63 7.61 7.89
CA ASP A 298 1.20 7.61 6.54
C ASP A 298 1.81 8.97 6.18
N ALA A 299 1.15 10.08 6.56
CA ALA A 299 1.69 11.43 6.36
C ALA A 299 2.97 11.67 7.16
N TYR A 300 3.03 11.19 8.41
CA TYR A 300 4.25 11.22 9.21
C TYR A 300 5.37 10.38 8.58
N ALA A 301 5.05 9.18 8.12
CA ALA A 301 6.01 8.29 7.46
C ALA A 301 6.58 8.95 6.20
N THR A 302 5.73 9.57 5.37
CA THR A 302 6.13 10.32 4.17
C THR A 302 7.02 11.52 4.53
N TRP A 303 6.65 12.31 5.54
CA TRP A 303 7.46 13.43 6.02
C TRP A 303 8.85 13.00 6.49
N SER A 304 8.93 11.88 7.19
CA SER A 304 10.21 11.33 7.67
C SER A 304 11.02 10.59 6.59
N HIS A 305 10.58 10.64 5.31
CA HIS A 305 11.19 9.89 4.20
C HIS A 305 11.27 8.39 4.48
N ARG A 306 10.22 7.85 5.07
CA ARG A 306 10.03 6.44 5.44
C ARG A 306 8.65 5.98 5.00
N ARG A 307 8.32 4.76 5.35
CA ARG A 307 6.99 4.19 5.13
C ARG A 307 6.49 3.41 6.37
N LEU A 308 5.21 3.10 6.38
CA LEU A 308 4.68 2.11 7.31
C LEU A 308 5.11 0.69 6.86
N PRO A 309 5.29 -0.27 7.77
CA PRO A 309 5.48 -1.67 7.41
C PRO A 309 4.23 -2.24 6.77
N THR A 310 4.38 -3.25 5.92
CA THR A 310 3.28 -4.15 5.58
C THR A 310 2.96 -5.05 6.78
N GLU A 311 1.74 -5.61 6.83
CA GLU A 311 1.39 -6.55 7.91
C GLU A 311 2.27 -7.80 7.88
N MET A 312 2.76 -8.20 6.71
CA MET A 312 3.66 -9.34 6.54
C MET A 312 5.06 -9.05 7.10
N GLU A 313 5.60 -7.87 6.81
CA GLU A 313 6.89 -7.42 7.37
C GLU A 313 6.83 -7.33 8.89
N TRP A 314 5.75 -6.75 9.40
CA TRP A 314 5.53 -6.64 10.83
C TRP A 314 5.47 -8.01 11.50
N GLU A 315 4.66 -8.94 10.96
CA GLU A 315 4.50 -10.30 11.51
C GLU A 315 5.82 -11.09 11.45
N ASN A 316 6.55 -10.98 10.34
CA ASN A 316 7.87 -11.61 10.19
C ASN A 316 8.85 -11.14 11.26
N ALA A 317 8.90 -9.83 11.55
CA ALA A 317 9.76 -9.28 12.61
C ALA A 317 9.28 -9.68 14.01
N ALA A 318 7.98 -9.72 14.25
CA ALA A 318 7.38 -10.00 15.55
C ALA A 318 7.56 -11.44 16.03
N ARG A 319 7.70 -12.41 15.11
CA ARG A 319 7.86 -13.83 15.46
C ARG A 319 9.08 -14.13 16.32
N ALA A 320 10.13 -13.34 16.17
CA ALA A 320 11.36 -13.51 16.96
C ALA A 320 11.33 -12.77 18.32
N VAL A 321 10.23 -12.05 18.60
CA VAL A 321 10.11 -11.23 19.81
C VAL A 321 9.16 -11.91 20.80
N PRO A 322 9.52 -11.97 22.11
CA PRO A 322 8.61 -12.49 23.13
C PRO A 322 7.28 -11.72 23.16
N LEU A 323 6.17 -12.44 23.36
CA LEU A 323 4.83 -11.85 23.56
C LEU A 323 4.73 -11.17 24.95
N ALA A 324 5.52 -10.15 25.15
CA ALA A 324 5.57 -9.38 26.39
C ALA A 324 5.55 -7.88 26.08
N GLY A 325 4.79 -7.11 26.84
CA GLY A 325 4.65 -5.68 26.60
C GLY A 325 3.81 -4.98 27.66
N ASN A 326 3.52 -3.72 27.41
CA ASN A 326 2.67 -2.90 28.26
C ASN A 326 1.19 -3.15 27.86
N PHE A 327 0.54 -4.09 28.54
CA PHE A 327 -0.87 -4.46 28.34
C PHE A 327 -1.74 -3.97 29.51
N ALA A 328 -3.05 -4.28 29.48
CA ALA A 328 -4.03 -3.80 30.45
C ALA A 328 -3.75 -4.24 31.91
N ASP A 329 -3.10 -5.38 32.11
CA ASP A 329 -2.73 -5.91 33.44
C ASP A 329 -1.66 -5.06 34.13
N SER A 330 -0.88 -4.30 33.38
CA SER A 330 0.05 -3.30 33.94
C SER A 330 -0.67 -2.21 34.76
N GLY A 331 -1.95 -1.96 34.42
CA GLY A 331 -2.78 -0.93 35.03
C GLY A 331 -2.38 0.52 34.69
N TYR A 332 -1.38 0.73 33.84
CA TYR A 332 -0.98 2.08 33.40
C TYR A 332 -2.03 2.73 32.49
N TYR A 333 -2.61 1.97 31.58
CA TYR A 333 -3.62 2.43 30.60
C TYR A 333 -3.15 3.63 29.76
N ARG A 334 -1.86 3.68 29.46
CA ARG A 334 -1.20 4.64 28.59
C ARG A 334 0.08 4.05 28.02
N PRO A 335 0.53 4.48 26.85
CA PRO A 335 1.84 4.10 26.31
C PRO A 335 2.98 4.56 27.24
N ARG A 336 4.08 3.81 27.23
CA ARG A 336 5.26 4.07 28.08
C ARG A 336 6.50 4.27 27.20
N PRO A 337 7.46 5.11 27.63
CA PRO A 337 8.74 5.23 26.95
C PRO A 337 9.44 3.87 26.78
N ALA A 338 10.14 3.71 25.66
CA ALA A 338 10.99 2.54 25.45
C ALA A 338 12.14 2.47 26.46
N SER A 339 12.66 1.27 26.75
CA SER A 339 13.83 1.09 27.60
C SER A 339 15.08 1.76 26.99
N ARG A 340 15.98 2.29 27.83
CA ARG A 340 17.26 2.88 27.38
C ARG A 340 18.20 1.86 26.73
N VAL A 341 18.16 0.62 27.19
CA VAL A 341 19.02 -0.46 26.66
C VAL A 341 18.21 -1.22 25.64
N MET A 342 18.41 -0.88 24.37
CA MET A 342 17.67 -1.49 23.26
C MET A 342 18.58 -2.41 22.45
N GLN A 343 18.36 -3.72 22.58
CA GLN A 343 18.88 -4.72 21.65
C GLN A 343 17.70 -5.38 20.93
N GLY A 344 17.67 -5.32 19.59
CA GLY A 344 16.56 -5.85 18.79
C GLY A 344 15.34 -4.92 18.71
N ALA A 345 14.20 -5.47 18.31
CA ALA A 345 12.93 -4.76 18.20
C ALA A 345 12.22 -4.67 19.56
N HIS A 346 11.89 -3.46 19.99
CA HIS A 346 11.20 -3.17 21.24
C HIS A 346 9.77 -2.72 20.97
N GLN A 347 8.90 -2.88 21.97
CA GLN A 347 7.50 -2.43 21.91
C GLN A 347 6.72 -3.00 20.71
N MET A 348 7.09 -4.21 20.25
CA MET A 348 6.33 -4.91 19.20
C MET A 348 4.95 -5.34 19.70
N PHE A 349 4.81 -5.50 21.03
CA PHE A 349 3.57 -5.87 21.67
C PHE A 349 3.21 -4.91 22.79
N GLY A 350 1.92 -4.54 22.86
CA GLY A 350 1.42 -3.58 23.81
C GLY A 350 1.71 -2.13 23.42
N ASP A 351 1.61 -1.20 24.36
CA ASP A 351 1.70 0.25 24.19
C ASP A 351 0.65 0.81 23.21
N VAL A 352 0.82 0.64 21.89
CA VAL A 352 -0.12 1.09 20.87
C VAL A 352 -0.28 0.06 19.75
N TRP A 353 -1.47 -0.05 19.19
CA TRP A 353 -1.71 -0.72 17.93
C TRP A 353 -0.92 -0.03 16.81
N GLU A 354 -0.08 -0.76 16.11
CA GLU A 354 0.76 -0.24 15.04
C GLU A 354 0.04 -0.29 13.70
N TRP A 355 -0.22 0.88 13.09
CA TRP A 355 -0.75 0.94 11.73
C TRP A 355 0.21 0.29 10.74
N THR A 356 -0.31 -0.56 9.88
CA THR A 356 0.40 -1.10 8.73
C THR A 356 -0.14 -0.50 7.43
N ARG A 357 0.66 -0.49 6.38
CA ARG A 357 0.20 -0.06 5.05
C ARG A 357 -0.71 -1.08 4.34
N SER A 358 -1.03 -2.19 4.99
CA SER A 358 -1.83 -3.26 4.40
C SER A 358 -3.31 -3.01 4.59
N ALA A 359 -4.09 -3.08 3.49
CA ALA A 359 -5.54 -3.16 3.57
C ALA A 359 -5.97 -4.48 4.24
N PHE A 360 -7.06 -4.44 5.01
CA PHE A 360 -7.64 -5.64 5.61
C PHE A 360 -8.39 -6.43 4.54
N LEU A 361 -7.71 -7.42 3.97
CA LEU A 361 -8.21 -8.31 2.93
C LEU A 361 -8.15 -9.77 3.38
N PRO A 362 -8.97 -10.67 2.78
CA PRO A 362 -8.88 -12.09 3.06
C PRO A 362 -7.50 -12.64 2.66
N TYR A 363 -6.94 -13.50 3.49
CA TYR A 363 -5.76 -14.27 3.11
C TYR A 363 -6.09 -15.25 1.98
N PRO A 364 -5.11 -15.69 1.17
CA PRO A 364 -5.33 -16.69 0.13
C PRO A 364 -6.05 -17.94 0.69
N ARG A 365 -7.12 -18.40 0.03
CA ARG A 365 -7.95 -19.53 0.45
C ARG A 365 -8.75 -19.31 1.76
N PHE A 366 -8.92 -18.07 2.20
CA PHE A 366 -9.81 -17.75 3.31
C PHE A 366 -11.26 -18.13 2.96
N HIS A 367 -11.92 -18.78 3.89
CA HIS A 367 -13.35 -19.05 3.86
C HIS A 367 -13.93 -18.74 5.24
N PRO A 368 -14.96 -17.89 5.33
CA PRO A 368 -15.62 -17.65 6.61
C PRO A 368 -16.22 -18.95 7.16
N ALA A 369 -16.26 -19.07 8.47
CA ALA A 369 -16.91 -20.20 9.12
C ALA A 369 -18.40 -20.29 8.72
N PRO A 370 -18.99 -21.49 8.62
CA PRO A 370 -20.42 -21.61 8.41
C PRO A 370 -21.19 -21.04 9.62
N SER A 371 -22.41 -20.58 9.40
CA SER A 371 -23.30 -19.98 10.41
C SER A 371 -22.99 -18.53 10.79
N ALA A 372 -23.72 -18.00 11.77
CA ALA A 372 -23.55 -16.63 12.28
C ALA A 372 -22.11 -16.32 12.75
N VAL A 373 -21.36 -17.32 13.23
CA VAL A 373 -19.95 -17.16 13.63
C VAL A 373 -19.09 -16.66 12.47
N GLY A 374 -19.36 -17.07 11.23
CA GLY A 374 -18.66 -16.61 10.04
C GLY A 374 -18.92 -15.14 9.65
N GLU A 375 -19.91 -14.50 10.26
CA GLU A 375 -20.14 -13.06 10.08
C GLU A 375 -19.18 -12.19 10.91
N TYR A 376 -18.31 -12.79 11.69
CA TYR A 376 -17.48 -12.09 12.67
C TYR A 376 -16.43 -11.14 12.03
N ASN A 377 -15.64 -11.63 11.10
CA ASN A 377 -14.56 -10.84 10.49
C ASN A 377 -14.71 -10.64 8.97
N GLY A 378 -15.12 -11.67 8.23
CA GLY A 378 -15.08 -11.70 6.78
C GLY A 378 -15.80 -10.54 6.09
N LYS A 379 -16.93 -10.07 6.62
CA LYS A 379 -17.69 -8.96 6.03
C LYS A 379 -17.09 -7.58 6.24
N PHE A 380 -16.07 -7.46 7.10
CA PHE A 380 -15.34 -6.20 7.32
C PHE A 380 -14.10 -6.05 6.42
N MET A 381 -13.79 -7.04 5.58
CA MET A 381 -12.62 -7.02 4.68
C MET A 381 -12.83 -6.10 3.48
N SER A 382 -13.17 -4.82 3.75
CA SER A 382 -13.35 -3.76 2.76
C SER A 382 -13.18 -2.40 3.42
N GLY A 383 -12.36 -1.52 2.81
CA GLY A 383 -12.17 -0.14 3.25
C GLY A 383 -11.52 0.03 4.63
N GLN A 384 -10.83 -0.97 5.12
CA GLN A 384 -10.15 -0.95 6.41
C GLN A 384 -8.67 -1.29 6.27
N PHE A 385 -7.85 -0.84 7.23
CA PHE A 385 -6.42 -1.11 7.29
C PHE A 385 -6.07 -1.93 8.52
N VAL A 386 -5.02 -2.76 8.38
CA VAL A 386 -4.58 -3.68 9.43
C VAL A 386 -3.72 -2.94 10.46
N LEU A 387 -3.99 -3.23 11.74
CA LEU A 387 -3.14 -2.85 12.86
C LEU A 387 -2.60 -4.10 13.55
N ARG A 388 -1.42 -4.01 14.12
CA ARG A 388 -0.71 -5.11 14.77
C ARG A 388 -0.24 -4.73 16.17
N GLY A 389 0.03 -5.72 17.00
CA GLY A 389 0.80 -5.61 18.24
C GLY A 389 0.01 -5.44 19.54
N GLY A 390 -1.24 -4.99 19.50
CA GLY A 390 -1.98 -4.69 20.73
C GLY A 390 -1.66 -3.32 21.31
N SER A 391 -2.36 -2.95 22.36
CA SER A 391 -2.21 -1.64 23.04
C SER A 391 -2.09 -1.78 24.56
N CYS A 392 -1.84 -0.68 25.24
CA CYS A 392 -1.79 -0.62 26.70
C CYS A 392 -3.12 -0.94 27.41
N VAL A 393 -4.20 -1.12 26.65
CA VAL A 393 -5.52 -1.52 27.15
C VAL A 393 -5.98 -2.86 26.61
N THR A 394 -5.16 -3.53 25.80
CA THR A 394 -5.43 -4.90 25.36
C THR A 394 -5.28 -5.88 26.54
N PRO A 395 -6.23 -6.79 26.78
CA PRO A 395 -6.14 -7.79 27.84
C PRO A 395 -4.92 -8.70 27.72
N PRO A 396 -4.33 -9.15 28.86
CA PRO A 396 -3.20 -10.07 28.85
C PRO A 396 -3.59 -11.42 28.23
N GLY A 397 -2.65 -12.06 27.53
CA GLY A 397 -2.87 -13.37 26.89
C GLY A 397 -3.75 -13.33 25.64
N HIS A 398 -4.24 -12.15 25.22
CA HIS A 398 -5.07 -11.98 24.03
C HIS A 398 -4.27 -11.92 22.73
N MET A 399 -3.02 -11.46 22.79
CA MET A 399 -2.19 -11.18 21.61
C MET A 399 -1.46 -12.41 21.07
N ARG A 400 -1.22 -12.36 19.76
CA ARG A 400 -0.39 -13.29 18.96
C ARG A 400 0.31 -12.50 17.87
N ALA A 401 1.42 -13.01 17.37
CA ALA A 401 2.11 -12.36 16.23
C ALA A 401 1.22 -12.33 14.96
N SER A 402 0.34 -13.31 14.78
CA SER A 402 -0.62 -13.41 13.68
C SER A 402 -1.87 -12.54 13.86
N TYR A 403 -2.13 -11.98 15.05
CA TYR A 403 -3.35 -11.22 15.33
C TYR A 403 -3.51 -10.03 14.37
N ARG A 404 -4.69 -9.92 13.76
CA ARG A 404 -5.04 -8.84 12.82
C ARG A 404 -6.18 -8.02 13.40
N ASN A 405 -5.88 -6.81 13.88
CA ASN A 405 -6.89 -5.81 14.18
C ASN A 405 -7.11 -4.92 12.96
N PHE A 406 -8.25 -4.26 12.86
CA PHE A 406 -8.59 -3.46 11.69
C PHE A 406 -9.55 -2.32 12.04
N PHE A 407 -9.32 -1.15 11.41
CA PHE A 407 -10.18 0.01 11.54
C PHE A 407 -10.26 0.80 10.21
N PRO A 408 -11.33 1.60 10.00
CA PRO A 408 -11.36 2.58 8.91
C PRO A 408 -10.17 3.55 9.02
N PRO A 409 -9.59 3.99 7.89
CA PRO A 409 -8.32 4.75 7.91
C PRO A 409 -8.39 6.13 8.58
N ALA A 410 -9.58 6.72 8.73
CA ALA A 410 -9.77 7.99 9.43
C ALA A 410 -9.98 7.85 10.95
N THR A 411 -10.00 6.62 11.49
CA THR A 411 -10.28 6.35 12.90
C THR A 411 -9.10 6.78 13.79
N ARG A 412 -9.37 7.52 14.89
CA ARG A 412 -8.34 8.11 15.77
C ARG A 412 -8.52 7.79 17.26
N TRP A 413 -9.68 7.31 17.71
CA TRP A 413 -10.00 7.20 19.15
C TRP A 413 -9.43 5.94 19.82
N GLN A 414 -9.00 4.93 19.08
CA GLN A 414 -8.29 3.77 19.63
C GLN A 414 -6.84 4.13 19.96
N PHE A 415 -6.18 3.28 20.76
CA PHE A 415 -4.77 3.43 21.11
C PHE A 415 -3.89 2.97 19.94
N SER A 416 -3.94 3.70 18.83
CA SER A 416 -3.17 3.45 17.61
C SER A 416 -1.96 4.37 17.51
N GLY A 417 -0.85 3.87 17.00
CA GLY A 417 0.41 4.61 16.85
C GLY A 417 1.20 4.13 15.63
N VAL A 418 2.50 4.41 15.61
CA VAL A 418 3.33 4.31 14.42
C VAL A 418 4.66 3.63 14.71
N ARG A 419 4.97 2.62 13.90
CA ARG A 419 6.34 2.13 13.68
C ARG A 419 6.71 2.36 12.23
N LEU A 420 7.93 2.84 12.00
CA LEU A 420 8.43 3.09 10.67
C LEU A 420 9.18 1.88 10.10
N ALA A 421 9.12 1.76 8.79
CA ALA A 421 9.93 0.86 8.01
C ALA A 421 10.63 1.63 6.88
N GLU A 422 11.67 1.04 6.35
CA GLU A 422 12.33 1.48 5.12
C GLU A 422 12.70 0.25 4.28
N ASP A 423 12.80 0.44 2.98
CA ASP A 423 13.31 -0.61 2.12
C ASP A 423 14.80 -0.82 2.43
N ALA A 424 15.24 -2.07 2.55
CA ALA A 424 16.65 -2.32 2.71
C ALA A 424 17.36 -1.92 1.41
N GLU A 425 18.45 -1.17 1.54
CA GLU A 425 19.35 -1.03 0.40
C GLU A 425 19.74 -2.45 -0.05
N SER A 426 19.39 -2.83 -1.28
CA SER A 426 19.82 -4.08 -1.85
C SER A 426 21.33 -4.19 -1.62
N ARG A 427 21.82 -5.34 -1.05
CA ARG A 427 23.26 -5.59 -0.90
C ARG A 427 23.95 -5.15 -2.17
N PRO A 428 25.06 -4.43 -2.11
CA PRO A 428 25.73 -3.96 -3.31
C PRO A 428 26.30 -5.16 -4.07
N SER A 429 25.51 -5.78 -4.95
CA SER A 429 26.09 -6.21 -6.21
C SER A 429 26.66 -4.93 -6.80
N ILE A 430 27.92 -4.87 -7.14
CA ILE A 430 28.62 -3.73 -7.70
C ILE A 430 27.69 -2.93 -8.64
N ARG A 431 26.81 -2.08 -8.07
CA ARG A 431 25.93 -1.18 -8.78
C ARG A 431 26.40 0.23 -8.45
N ARG A 432 26.77 0.95 -9.47
CA ARG A 432 26.83 2.39 -9.41
C ARG A 432 25.52 2.85 -8.77
N ARG A 433 25.59 3.65 -7.69
CA ARG A 433 24.44 4.31 -7.04
C ARG A 433 23.53 4.85 -8.14
N PRO A 434 22.21 4.50 -8.15
CA PRO A 434 21.28 5.25 -8.98
C PRO A 434 21.39 6.71 -8.51
N VAL A 435 21.80 7.58 -9.40
CA VAL A 435 21.76 9.02 -9.16
C VAL A 435 20.28 9.37 -8.94
N PRO A 436 19.89 10.09 -7.87
CA PRO A 436 18.51 10.49 -7.67
C PRO A 436 17.95 11.10 -8.95
N ARG A 437 16.71 10.79 -9.33
CA ARG A 437 16.11 11.23 -10.60
C ARG A 437 16.27 12.73 -10.84
N ALA A 438 16.14 13.53 -9.78
CA ALA A 438 16.37 14.98 -9.83
C ALA A 438 17.85 15.34 -10.12
N GLU A 439 18.82 14.63 -9.55
CA GLU A 439 20.24 14.81 -9.84
C GLU A 439 20.60 14.34 -11.26
N SER A 440 20.00 13.24 -11.72
CA SER A 440 20.16 12.74 -13.09
C SER A 440 19.57 13.72 -14.10
N PHE A 441 18.37 14.24 -13.88
CA PHE A 441 17.75 15.26 -14.73
C PHE A 441 18.59 16.53 -14.79
N ARG A 442 19.02 17.03 -13.63
CA ARG A 442 19.90 18.21 -13.55
C ARG A 442 21.21 17.98 -14.30
N SER A 443 21.87 16.84 -14.08
CA SER A 443 23.14 16.52 -14.72
C SER A 443 23.01 16.47 -16.25
N ASP A 444 21.97 15.79 -16.76
CA ASP A 444 21.74 15.65 -18.20
C ASP A 444 21.40 16.98 -18.87
N VAL A 445 20.56 17.79 -18.24
CA VAL A 445 20.20 19.12 -18.79
C VAL A 445 21.40 20.04 -18.81
N LEU A 446 22.17 20.14 -17.72
CA LEU A 446 23.37 21.01 -17.69
C LEU A 446 24.43 20.54 -18.69
N ALA A 447 24.71 19.23 -18.74
CA ALA A 447 25.66 18.66 -19.69
C ALA A 447 25.20 18.84 -21.14
N GLY A 448 23.90 18.67 -21.41
CA GLY A 448 23.35 18.81 -22.76
C GLY A 448 23.28 20.24 -23.25
N LEU A 449 22.95 21.21 -22.40
CA LEU A 449 22.93 22.62 -22.74
C LEU A 449 24.36 23.22 -22.94
N ALA A 450 25.37 22.60 -22.32
CA ALA A 450 26.78 22.97 -22.50
C ALA A 450 27.39 22.47 -23.82
N GLN A 451 26.71 21.50 -24.50
CA GLN A 451 27.19 20.98 -25.79
C GLN A 451 26.93 21.92 -26.97
N SER A 452 27.65 21.68 -28.07
CA SER A 452 27.38 22.30 -29.36
C SER A 452 27.42 21.20 -30.43
N PRO A 453 26.25 20.84 -31.05
CA PRO A 453 24.91 21.39 -30.84
C PRO A 453 24.30 21.00 -29.45
N LYS A 454 23.43 21.86 -28.92
CA LYS A 454 22.74 21.63 -27.65
C LYS A 454 21.71 20.50 -27.78
N ARG A 455 21.60 19.66 -26.73
CA ARG A 455 20.62 18.58 -26.70
C ARG A 455 20.16 18.28 -25.28
N VAL A 456 18.96 17.76 -25.15
CA VAL A 456 18.43 17.18 -23.89
C VAL A 456 17.85 15.80 -24.21
N PRO A 457 18.17 14.74 -23.45
CA PRO A 457 17.66 13.38 -23.71
C PRO A 457 16.14 13.30 -23.71
N SER A 458 15.55 12.57 -24.67
CA SER A 458 14.10 12.45 -24.87
C SER A 458 13.35 11.85 -23.69
N ARG A 459 13.98 11.03 -22.84
CA ARG A 459 13.38 10.48 -21.62
C ARG A 459 12.83 11.56 -20.68
N TRP A 460 13.30 12.80 -20.79
CA TRP A 460 12.86 13.92 -19.96
C TRP A 460 11.61 14.63 -20.49
N LEU A 461 11.15 14.31 -21.69
CA LEU A 461 9.86 14.77 -22.23
C LEU A 461 8.66 14.16 -21.48
N TYR A 462 8.83 12.96 -20.89
CA TYR A 462 7.77 12.14 -20.31
C TYR A 462 7.66 12.35 -18.78
N ASP A 463 7.34 13.58 -18.34
CA ASP A 463 6.75 13.81 -17.02
C ASP A 463 5.25 13.50 -17.07
N GLU A 464 4.51 13.70 -15.98
CA GLU A 464 3.07 13.40 -15.93
C GLU A 464 2.29 14.11 -17.06
N TYR A 465 2.53 15.41 -17.23
CA TYR A 465 1.86 16.20 -18.28
C TYR A 465 2.35 15.83 -19.68
N GLY A 466 3.65 15.61 -19.86
CA GLY A 466 4.22 15.13 -21.11
C GLY A 466 3.65 13.78 -21.54
N SER A 467 3.45 12.86 -20.60
CA SER A 467 2.81 11.57 -20.87
C SER A 467 1.36 11.71 -21.31
N GLN A 468 0.61 12.66 -20.73
CA GLN A 468 -0.77 12.98 -21.16
C GLN A 468 -0.77 13.57 -22.58
N LEU A 469 0.14 14.51 -22.88
CA LEU A 469 0.26 15.07 -24.23
C LEU A 469 0.66 14.00 -25.26
N PHE A 470 1.55 13.07 -24.90
CA PHE A 470 1.90 11.97 -25.78
C PHE A 470 0.69 11.05 -26.04
N GLU A 471 -0.15 10.81 -25.06
CA GLU A 471 -1.40 10.07 -25.26
C GLU A 471 -2.34 10.82 -26.22
N GLU A 472 -2.46 12.16 -26.11
CA GLU A 472 -3.19 12.98 -27.10
C GLU A 472 -2.61 12.81 -28.51
N ILE A 473 -1.25 12.87 -28.65
CA ILE A 473 -0.57 12.64 -29.93
C ILE A 473 -0.98 11.30 -30.55
N THR A 474 -1.05 10.23 -29.76
CA THR A 474 -1.40 8.89 -30.28
C THR A 474 -2.80 8.81 -30.90
N HIS A 475 -3.68 9.79 -30.64
CA HIS A 475 -5.04 9.89 -31.18
C HIS A 475 -5.15 10.79 -32.42
N LEU A 476 -4.09 11.53 -32.76
CA LEU A 476 -4.09 12.41 -33.95
C LEU A 476 -4.17 11.62 -35.24
N GLU A 477 -4.86 12.18 -36.23
CA GLU A 477 -4.98 11.57 -37.57
C GLU A 477 -3.61 11.49 -38.26
N GLU A 478 -2.76 12.46 -38.08
CA GLU A 478 -1.39 12.52 -38.62
C GLU A 478 -0.48 11.46 -38.00
N TYR A 479 -0.70 11.08 -36.70
CA TYR A 479 0.16 10.15 -35.99
C TYR A 479 -0.24 8.70 -36.28
N TYR A 480 0.13 8.19 -37.46
CA TYR A 480 -0.18 6.84 -37.95
C TYR A 480 0.44 5.68 -37.12
N PRO A 481 1.62 5.81 -36.43
CA PRO A 481 2.32 4.65 -35.87
C PRO A 481 1.46 3.82 -34.91
N THR A 482 0.78 4.45 -33.95
CA THR A 482 -0.04 3.74 -32.95
C THR A 482 -1.19 2.98 -33.56
N ARG A 483 -1.97 3.60 -34.48
CA ARG A 483 -3.12 2.91 -35.08
C ARG A 483 -2.68 1.80 -36.07
N THR A 484 -1.55 2.00 -36.80
CA THR A 484 -1.02 0.99 -37.70
C THR A 484 -0.55 -0.24 -36.95
N GLU A 485 0.28 -0.06 -35.90
CA GLU A 485 0.74 -1.16 -35.05
C GLU A 485 -0.42 -1.91 -34.38
N THR A 486 -1.41 -1.18 -33.87
CA THR A 486 -2.64 -1.76 -33.31
C THR A 486 -3.41 -2.57 -34.34
N GLY A 487 -3.47 -2.08 -35.59
CA GLY A 487 -4.07 -2.81 -36.73
C GLY A 487 -3.35 -4.12 -37.03
N ILE A 488 -2.01 -4.10 -37.05
CA ILE A 488 -1.19 -5.30 -37.25
C ILE A 488 -1.40 -6.31 -36.12
N LEU A 489 -1.35 -5.87 -34.86
CA LEU A 489 -1.60 -6.75 -33.72
C LEU A 489 -2.95 -7.45 -33.80
N ARG A 490 -4.00 -6.75 -34.19
CA ARG A 490 -5.35 -7.34 -34.38
C ARG A 490 -5.43 -8.29 -35.56
N ALA A 491 -4.87 -7.90 -36.71
CA ALA A 491 -4.94 -8.70 -37.94
C ALA A 491 -4.19 -10.02 -37.80
N PHE A 492 -3.04 -10.02 -37.14
CA PHE A 492 -2.16 -11.17 -37.02
C PHE A 492 -2.12 -11.77 -35.59
N ALA A 493 -3.10 -11.46 -34.73
CA ALA A 493 -3.17 -11.88 -33.34
C ALA A 493 -2.88 -13.38 -33.13
N LYS A 494 -3.50 -14.24 -33.95
CA LYS A 494 -3.33 -15.72 -33.87
C LYS A 494 -1.91 -16.16 -34.22
N GLU A 495 -1.32 -15.57 -35.26
CA GLU A 495 0.04 -15.92 -35.69
C GLU A 495 1.08 -15.44 -34.71
N ILE A 496 0.90 -14.22 -34.14
CA ILE A 496 1.74 -13.65 -33.11
C ILE A 496 1.68 -14.54 -31.85
N ALA A 497 0.48 -14.92 -31.41
CA ALA A 497 0.31 -15.81 -30.26
C ALA A 497 0.97 -17.19 -30.49
N ALA A 498 0.83 -17.78 -31.70
CA ALA A 498 1.49 -19.03 -32.03
C ALA A 498 3.02 -18.94 -32.02
N PHE A 499 3.57 -17.82 -32.45
CA PHE A 499 5.03 -17.57 -32.33
C PHE A 499 5.45 -17.44 -30.86
N CYS A 500 4.72 -16.69 -30.04
CA CYS A 500 5.05 -16.49 -28.62
C CYS A 500 4.99 -17.81 -27.83
N GLY A 501 4.07 -18.70 -28.18
CA GLY A 501 3.85 -19.97 -27.49
C GLY A 501 2.93 -19.86 -26.27
N GLU A 502 2.89 -20.93 -25.48
CA GLU A 502 2.05 -21.03 -24.28
C GLU A 502 2.81 -20.70 -22.99
N ASP A 503 2.08 -20.35 -21.95
CA ASP A 503 2.58 -20.15 -20.58
C ASP A 503 3.72 -19.10 -20.49
N VAL A 504 3.67 -18.05 -21.29
CA VAL A 504 4.73 -17.04 -21.37
C VAL A 504 4.63 -15.98 -20.28
N THR A 505 5.79 -15.45 -19.88
CA THR A 505 5.94 -14.21 -19.09
C THR A 505 6.25 -13.07 -20.05
N VAL A 506 5.40 -12.06 -20.11
CA VAL A 506 5.57 -10.88 -20.98
C VAL A 506 6.31 -9.79 -20.25
N LEU A 507 7.46 -9.37 -20.78
CA LEU A 507 8.27 -8.24 -20.30
C LEU A 507 8.06 -7.08 -21.28
N GLU A 508 7.35 -6.03 -20.91
CA GLU A 508 7.13 -4.85 -21.76
C GLU A 508 8.03 -3.72 -21.34
N TYR A 509 8.82 -3.20 -22.28
CA TYR A 509 9.73 -2.08 -22.05
C TYR A 509 9.09 -0.76 -22.51
N GLY A 510 9.01 0.23 -21.61
CA GLY A 510 8.30 1.49 -21.87
C GLY A 510 6.78 1.25 -21.96
N ALA A 511 6.21 0.66 -20.89
CA ALA A 511 4.83 0.17 -20.90
C ALA A 511 3.79 1.26 -21.16
N GLY A 512 4.04 2.49 -20.69
CA GLY A 512 3.09 3.58 -20.86
C GLY A 512 1.65 3.15 -20.50
N ALA A 513 0.67 3.51 -21.34
CA ALA A 513 -0.72 3.11 -21.15
C ALA A 513 -1.01 1.61 -21.46
N ALA A 514 -0.04 0.85 -21.99
CA ALA A 514 -0.11 -0.59 -22.29
C ALA A 514 -1.36 -1.07 -23.06
N LEU A 515 -1.99 -0.20 -23.84
CA LEU A 515 -3.20 -0.56 -24.63
C LEU A 515 -2.92 -1.62 -25.69
N LYS A 516 -1.73 -1.62 -26.30
CA LYS A 516 -1.28 -2.60 -27.27
C LYS A 516 -1.03 -3.95 -26.60
N THR A 517 -0.56 -3.93 -25.37
CA THR A 517 -0.29 -5.14 -24.59
C THR A 517 -1.56 -5.82 -24.13
N GLU A 518 -2.66 -5.09 -23.92
CA GLU A 518 -3.97 -5.72 -23.71
C GLU A 518 -4.34 -6.63 -24.89
N LEU A 519 -4.16 -6.15 -26.12
CA LEU A 519 -4.44 -6.96 -27.34
C LEU A 519 -3.53 -8.18 -27.45
N LEU A 520 -2.26 -8.02 -27.09
CA LEU A 520 -1.31 -9.14 -27.08
C LEU A 520 -1.71 -10.18 -26.03
N ILE A 521 -1.97 -9.76 -24.78
CA ILE A 521 -2.36 -10.64 -23.67
C ILE A 521 -3.67 -11.38 -23.97
N GLU A 522 -4.66 -10.72 -24.58
CA GLU A 522 -5.91 -11.35 -25.00
C GLU A 522 -5.72 -12.45 -26.07
N ALA A 523 -4.72 -12.29 -26.93
CA ALA A 523 -4.40 -13.27 -27.98
C ALA A 523 -3.57 -14.44 -27.47
N LEU A 524 -2.74 -14.26 -26.42
CA LEU A 524 -1.82 -15.27 -25.92
C LEU A 524 -2.55 -16.45 -25.25
N HIS A 525 -1.98 -17.65 -25.39
CA HIS A 525 -2.51 -18.85 -24.78
C HIS A 525 -1.96 -19.03 -23.35
N ARG A 526 -2.80 -18.82 -22.32
CA ARG A 526 -2.47 -18.96 -20.88
C ARG A 526 -1.24 -18.15 -20.45
N PRO A 527 -1.16 -16.82 -20.69
CA PRO A 527 -0.02 -16.03 -20.20
C PRO A 527 0.07 -16.12 -18.68
N ARG A 528 1.26 -16.31 -18.13
CA ARG A 528 1.47 -16.50 -16.69
C ARG A 528 1.69 -15.22 -15.93
N CYS A 529 2.48 -14.32 -16.51
CA CYS A 529 2.87 -13.09 -15.86
C CYS A 529 3.01 -11.96 -16.87
N TYR A 530 2.62 -10.77 -16.48
CA TYR A 530 2.89 -9.53 -17.20
C TYR A 530 3.75 -8.62 -16.33
N VAL A 531 4.85 -8.16 -16.89
CA VAL A 531 5.85 -7.32 -16.25
C VAL A 531 5.97 -6.02 -17.05
N PRO A 532 5.15 -5.02 -16.77
CA PRO A 532 5.37 -3.69 -17.33
C PRO A 532 6.62 -3.05 -16.72
N ILE A 533 7.48 -2.49 -17.55
CA ILE A 533 8.73 -1.83 -17.17
C ILE A 533 8.65 -0.40 -17.68
N ASP A 534 8.74 0.58 -16.77
CA ASP A 534 8.71 1.99 -17.13
C ASP A 534 9.50 2.82 -16.10
N ILE A 535 9.92 4.01 -16.50
CA ILE A 535 10.63 4.95 -15.63
C ILE A 535 9.68 5.71 -14.69
N SER A 536 8.40 5.84 -15.05
CA SER A 536 7.38 6.57 -14.31
C SER A 536 6.62 5.63 -13.37
N ASP A 537 6.98 5.61 -12.08
CA ASP A 537 6.37 4.69 -11.09
C ASP A 537 4.86 4.91 -10.94
N ASP A 538 4.41 6.14 -10.77
CA ASP A 538 2.98 6.44 -10.57
C ASP A 538 2.13 5.96 -11.75
N PHE A 539 2.58 6.24 -12.97
CA PHE A 539 1.90 5.83 -14.18
C PHE A 539 1.90 4.29 -14.34
N LEU A 540 3.03 3.68 -14.00
CA LEU A 540 3.22 2.23 -14.03
C LEU A 540 2.28 1.52 -13.04
N GLN A 541 2.11 2.03 -11.82
CA GLN A 541 1.20 1.49 -10.82
C GLN A 541 -0.27 1.59 -11.27
N HIS A 542 -0.67 2.70 -11.89
CA HIS A 542 -2.01 2.86 -12.46
C HIS A 542 -2.26 1.85 -13.58
N THR A 543 -1.31 1.67 -14.50
CA THR A 543 -1.37 0.67 -15.57
C THR A 543 -1.48 -0.74 -15.00
N ALA A 544 -0.65 -1.10 -14.03
CA ALA A 544 -0.68 -2.40 -13.37
C ALA A 544 -2.01 -2.66 -12.65
N ALA A 545 -2.57 -1.66 -11.97
CA ALA A 545 -3.88 -1.78 -11.32
C ALA A 545 -5.01 -2.00 -12.33
N ARG A 546 -4.96 -1.34 -13.50
CA ARG A 546 -5.91 -1.57 -14.58
C ARG A 546 -5.80 -2.99 -15.13
N PHE A 547 -4.59 -3.50 -15.38
CA PHE A 547 -4.34 -4.86 -15.82
C PHE A 547 -4.86 -5.91 -14.84
N ARG A 548 -4.61 -5.74 -13.54
CA ARG A 548 -5.13 -6.66 -12.49
C ARG A 548 -6.65 -6.75 -12.49
N ARG A 549 -7.34 -5.63 -12.77
CA ARG A 549 -8.81 -5.63 -12.89
C ARG A 549 -9.29 -6.28 -14.18
N ARG A 550 -8.60 -6.04 -15.30
CA ARG A 550 -8.97 -6.58 -16.62
C ARG A 550 -8.67 -8.07 -16.74
N PHE A 551 -7.54 -8.53 -16.18
CA PHE A 551 -7.02 -9.88 -16.25
C PHE A 551 -6.74 -10.45 -14.85
N PRO A 552 -7.76 -10.79 -14.05
CA PRO A 552 -7.58 -11.18 -12.63
C PRO A 552 -6.76 -12.46 -12.42
N SER A 553 -6.69 -13.34 -13.44
CA SER A 553 -5.88 -14.57 -13.40
C SER A 553 -4.42 -14.38 -13.80
N LEU A 554 -4.06 -13.19 -14.32
CA LEU A 554 -2.72 -12.88 -14.77
C LEU A 554 -1.93 -12.21 -13.65
N ILE A 555 -0.79 -12.78 -13.28
CA ILE A 555 0.13 -12.12 -12.35
C ILE A 555 0.65 -10.84 -13.03
N THR A 556 0.41 -9.68 -12.43
CA THR A 556 0.93 -8.40 -12.94
C THR A 556 1.93 -7.84 -11.94
N SER A 557 3.21 -7.78 -12.35
CA SER A 557 4.35 -7.39 -11.51
C SER A 557 5.11 -6.21 -12.15
N PRO A 558 4.75 -4.95 -11.81
CA PRO A 558 5.43 -3.77 -12.37
C PRO A 558 6.87 -3.66 -11.89
N VAL A 559 7.75 -3.18 -12.78
CA VAL A 559 9.17 -2.93 -12.50
C VAL A 559 9.52 -1.49 -12.88
N THR A 560 9.81 -0.65 -11.90
CA THR A 560 10.25 0.73 -12.17
C THR A 560 11.72 0.72 -12.53
N ALA A 561 12.01 0.96 -13.81
CA ALA A 561 13.38 0.98 -14.33
C ALA A 561 13.50 1.85 -15.60
N ASP A 562 14.66 2.46 -15.77
CA ASP A 562 15.08 3.03 -17.05
C ASP A 562 15.63 1.88 -17.92
N PHE A 563 14.88 1.48 -18.94
CA PHE A 563 15.25 0.37 -19.82
C PHE A 563 16.49 0.69 -20.67
N THR A 564 16.93 1.94 -20.74
CA THR A 564 18.21 2.33 -21.38
C THR A 564 19.42 2.05 -20.50
N SER A 565 19.19 1.84 -19.19
CA SER A 565 20.21 1.51 -18.19
C SER A 565 20.18 0.04 -17.81
N ASP A 566 21.21 -0.45 -17.14
CA ASP A 566 21.26 -1.84 -16.66
C ASP A 566 20.34 -2.00 -15.45
N PHE A 567 19.47 -3.00 -15.52
CA PHE A 567 18.62 -3.44 -14.44
C PHE A 567 18.41 -4.97 -14.52
N ALA A 568 18.02 -5.59 -13.44
CA ALA A 568 17.72 -7.03 -13.41
C ALA A 568 16.21 -7.25 -13.36
N ILE A 569 15.74 -8.29 -14.07
CA ILE A 569 14.38 -8.79 -13.87
C ILE A 569 14.36 -9.51 -12.52
N PRO A 570 13.45 -9.13 -11.60
CA PRO A 570 13.35 -9.73 -10.28
C PRO A 570 13.26 -11.26 -10.32
N GLU A 571 13.94 -11.95 -9.39
CA GLU A 571 14.05 -13.41 -9.38
C GLU A 571 12.71 -14.15 -9.20
N TRP A 572 11.71 -13.50 -8.57
CA TRP A 572 10.36 -14.08 -8.41
C TRP A 572 9.54 -14.10 -9.70
N ILE A 573 9.98 -13.38 -10.74
CA ILE A 573 9.33 -13.43 -12.05
C ILE A 573 9.71 -14.72 -12.74
N PRO A 574 8.71 -15.55 -13.17
CA PRO A 574 8.99 -16.84 -13.76
C PRO A 574 10.04 -16.77 -14.89
N ALA A 575 11.10 -17.56 -14.77
CA ALA A 575 12.17 -17.60 -15.76
C ALA A 575 11.76 -18.38 -17.03
N ALA A 576 10.73 -19.24 -16.92
CA ALA A 576 10.28 -20.06 -18.03
C ALA A 576 9.64 -19.20 -19.13
N ARG A 577 10.12 -19.37 -20.35
CA ARG A 577 9.62 -18.80 -21.61
C ARG A 577 9.22 -17.32 -21.51
N ARG A 578 10.21 -16.45 -21.43
CA ARG A 578 9.99 -14.97 -21.39
C ARG A 578 9.85 -14.43 -22.81
N LEU A 579 8.89 -13.51 -22.96
CA LEU A 579 8.63 -12.73 -24.16
C LEU A 579 8.97 -11.28 -23.88
N ALA A 580 9.96 -10.72 -24.54
CA ALA A 580 10.21 -9.29 -24.56
C ALA A 580 9.25 -8.62 -25.54
N PHE A 581 8.53 -7.59 -25.12
CA PHE A 581 7.64 -6.79 -25.96
C PHE A 581 8.09 -5.33 -25.92
N PHE A 582 8.44 -4.79 -27.10
CA PHE A 582 8.90 -3.41 -27.22
C PHE A 582 8.14 -2.72 -28.37
N PRO A 583 6.93 -2.23 -28.08
CA PRO A 583 6.04 -1.60 -29.06
C PRO A 583 6.35 -0.13 -29.30
N GLY A 584 5.62 0.50 -30.23
CA GLY A 584 5.58 1.94 -30.42
C GLY A 584 6.72 2.50 -31.24
N SER A 585 7.60 1.67 -31.78
CA SER A 585 8.85 2.11 -32.42
C SER A 585 9.79 2.90 -31.49
N THR A 586 9.66 2.69 -30.18
CA THR A 586 10.48 3.34 -29.16
C THR A 586 11.98 3.09 -29.37
N ILE A 587 12.33 1.98 -30.01
CA ILE A 587 13.72 1.69 -30.41
C ILE A 587 14.29 2.73 -31.37
N GLY A 588 13.47 3.45 -32.11
CA GLY A 588 13.86 4.55 -32.98
C GLY A 588 14.38 5.78 -32.24
N ASN A 589 14.11 5.90 -30.95
CA ASN A 589 14.55 6.99 -30.09
C ASN A 589 15.97 6.77 -29.52
N LEU A 590 16.51 5.56 -29.70
CA LEU A 590 17.83 5.15 -29.20
C LEU A 590 18.91 5.38 -30.27
N ASN A 591 20.11 5.78 -29.87
CA ASN A 591 21.26 5.81 -30.74
C ASN A 591 21.86 4.39 -30.96
N ALA A 592 22.85 4.25 -31.84
CA ALA A 592 23.40 2.93 -32.21
C ALA A 592 23.96 2.16 -31.00
N ASP A 593 24.70 2.85 -30.11
CA ASP A 593 25.29 2.23 -28.91
C ASP A 593 24.20 1.83 -27.90
N GLU A 594 23.16 2.66 -27.73
CA GLU A 594 22.01 2.38 -26.89
C GLU A 594 21.20 1.18 -27.41
N ILE A 595 21.01 1.08 -28.74
CA ILE A 595 20.33 -0.07 -29.37
C ILE A 595 21.14 -1.34 -29.11
N ALA A 596 22.46 -1.31 -29.29
CA ALA A 596 23.34 -2.45 -29.04
C ALA A 596 23.25 -2.92 -27.58
N ALA A 597 23.37 -2.00 -26.63
CA ALA A 597 23.25 -2.28 -25.21
C ALA A 597 21.86 -2.80 -24.83
N PHE A 598 20.79 -2.22 -25.39
CA PHE A 598 19.42 -2.62 -25.13
C PHE A 598 19.11 -4.05 -25.67
N LEU A 599 19.50 -4.35 -26.90
CA LEU A 599 19.31 -5.67 -27.50
C LEU A 599 20.06 -6.76 -26.73
N HIS A 600 21.27 -6.46 -26.28
CA HIS A 600 22.07 -7.39 -25.42
C HIS A 600 21.41 -7.62 -24.07
N ARG A 601 20.94 -6.55 -23.42
CA ARG A 601 20.21 -6.64 -22.13
C ARG A 601 18.92 -7.45 -22.28
N MET A 602 18.13 -7.17 -23.33
CA MET A 602 16.90 -7.91 -23.64
C MET A 602 17.18 -9.40 -23.79
N LEU A 603 18.29 -9.77 -24.48
CA LEU A 603 18.72 -11.16 -24.62
C LEU A 603 19.01 -11.80 -23.25
N GLY A 604 19.71 -11.10 -22.36
CA GLY A 604 19.96 -11.54 -20.99
C GLY A 604 18.67 -11.72 -20.17
N HIS A 605 17.66 -10.87 -20.39
CA HIS A 605 16.38 -10.94 -19.66
C HIS A 605 15.52 -12.13 -20.12
N VAL A 606 15.51 -12.45 -21.41
CA VAL A 606 14.63 -13.53 -21.91
C VAL A 606 15.32 -14.90 -21.91
N GLY A 607 16.64 -14.96 -21.96
CA GLY A 607 17.40 -16.22 -22.01
C GLY A 607 17.34 -16.92 -23.38
N SER A 608 17.94 -18.10 -23.49
CA SER A 608 18.11 -18.85 -24.75
C SER A 608 16.78 -19.32 -25.37
N ASP A 609 15.76 -19.61 -24.57
CA ASP A 609 14.44 -20.07 -25.01
C ASP A 609 13.42 -18.92 -25.18
N GLY A 610 13.87 -17.71 -24.94
CA GLY A 610 13.01 -16.53 -25.01
C GLY A 610 12.64 -16.11 -26.43
N ARG A 611 11.74 -15.13 -26.50
CA ARG A 611 11.29 -14.50 -27.73
C ARG A 611 11.24 -13.00 -27.56
N ALA A 612 11.26 -12.26 -28.67
CA ALA A 612 10.96 -10.84 -28.63
C ALA A 612 10.02 -10.42 -29.77
N LEU A 613 9.20 -9.42 -29.48
CA LEU A 613 8.39 -8.70 -30.45
C LEU A 613 8.79 -7.23 -30.39
N ILE A 614 9.27 -6.68 -31.51
CA ILE A 614 9.68 -5.28 -31.60
C ILE A 614 8.87 -4.59 -32.67
N GLY A 615 8.20 -3.49 -32.28
CA GLY A 615 7.52 -2.60 -33.21
C GLY A 615 8.51 -1.61 -33.84
N VAL A 616 8.49 -1.47 -35.15
CA VAL A 616 9.45 -0.65 -35.91
C VAL A 616 8.72 0.19 -36.95
N ASP A 617 8.94 1.50 -36.90
CA ASP A 617 8.47 2.44 -37.89
C ASP A 617 9.37 2.40 -39.13
N MET A 618 8.75 2.18 -40.29
CA MET A 618 9.45 1.90 -41.55
C MET A 618 9.83 3.18 -42.28
N CYS A 619 10.91 3.15 -43.08
CA CYS A 619 11.24 4.23 -43.98
C CYS A 619 10.11 4.48 -45.01
N LYS A 620 9.72 5.73 -45.16
CA LYS A 620 8.67 6.19 -46.09
C LYS A 620 8.90 7.63 -46.55
N LEU A 621 8.03 8.12 -47.41
CA LEU A 621 8.14 9.49 -47.95
C LEU A 621 7.93 10.55 -46.87
N LEU A 622 8.70 11.63 -46.93
CA LEU A 622 8.65 12.76 -45.99
C LEU A 622 7.25 13.37 -45.80
N PRO A 623 6.41 13.51 -46.86
CA PRO A 623 5.03 14.00 -46.71
C PRO A 623 4.16 13.18 -45.78
N VAL A 624 4.51 11.91 -45.49
CA VAL A 624 3.82 11.07 -44.54
C VAL A 624 4.48 11.17 -43.15
N LEU A 625 5.82 11.30 -43.09
CA LEU A 625 6.59 11.33 -41.87
C LEU A 625 6.45 12.65 -41.11
N ILE A 626 6.61 13.78 -41.78
CA ILE A 626 6.71 15.09 -41.13
C ILE A 626 5.43 15.46 -40.38
N PRO A 627 4.21 15.31 -40.95
CA PRO A 627 2.98 15.67 -40.23
C PRO A 627 2.75 14.85 -38.96
N ALA A 628 3.32 13.65 -38.85
CA ALA A 628 3.20 12.83 -37.64
C ALA A 628 3.98 13.40 -36.43
N TYR A 629 4.93 14.33 -36.69
CA TYR A 629 5.76 14.98 -35.66
C TYR A 629 5.59 16.50 -35.63
N ASP A 630 4.78 17.06 -36.55
CA ASP A 630 4.43 18.48 -36.63
C ASP A 630 2.95 18.58 -37.04
N ASP A 631 2.08 18.20 -36.13
CA ASP A 631 0.64 18.09 -36.35
C ASP A 631 -0.03 19.47 -36.43
N ALA A 632 -1.10 19.55 -37.23
CA ALA A 632 -1.83 20.81 -37.46
C ALA A 632 -2.49 21.37 -36.18
N ALA A 633 -2.80 20.53 -35.18
CA ALA A 633 -3.36 20.96 -33.90
C ALA A 633 -2.30 21.44 -32.89
N GLY A 634 -1.01 21.27 -33.20
CA GLY A 634 0.12 21.71 -32.38
C GLY A 634 0.27 20.94 -31.06
N VAL A 635 -0.22 19.72 -30.98
CA VAL A 635 -0.09 18.89 -29.77
C VAL A 635 1.36 18.48 -29.57
N THR A 636 2.05 18.06 -30.64
CA THR A 636 3.47 17.70 -30.61
C THR A 636 4.34 18.88 -30.23
N ALA A 637 4.01 20.08 -30.72
CA ALA A 637 4.71 21.30 -30.30
C ALA A 637 4.55 21.59 -28.81
N ARG A 638 3.36 21.40 -28.25
CA ARG A 638 3.14 21.53 -26.78
C ARG A 638 3.92 20.48 -25.99
N PHE A 639 3.97 19.26 -26.49
CA PHE A 639 4.73 18.16 -25.89
C PHE A 639 6.23 18.49 -25.83
N ASP A 640 6.80 18.98 -26.92
CA ASP A 640 8.23 19.37 -27.00
C ASP A 640 8.55 20.57 -26.09
N LEU A 641 7.72 21.62 -26.12
CA LEU A 641 7.85 22.81 -25.26
C LEU A 641 7.66 22.51 -23.77
N ASN A 642 6.93 21.46 -23.41
CA ASN A 642 6.78 21.04 -22.02
C ASN A 642 8.13 20.73 -21.35
N LEU A 643 9.14 20.30 -22.11
CA LEU A 643 10.49 20.10 -21.58
C LEU A 643 11.05 21.37 -20.94
N LEU A 644 10.88 22.54 -21.58
CA LEU A 644 11.35 23.82 -21.02
C LEU A 644 10.53 24.22 -19.78
N THR A 645 9.21 23.97 -19.81
CA THR A 645 8.34 24.17 -18.63
C THR A 645 8.82 23.34 -17.46
N ARG A 646 9.17 22.09 -17.71
CA ARG A 646 9.71 21.17 -16.70
C ARG A 646 11.06 21.63 -16.16
N ILE A 647 11.99 22.05 -17.02
CA ILE A 647 13.28 22.58 -16.61
C ILE A 647 13.10 23.83 -15.74
N ASN A 648 12.17 24.73 -16.11
CA ASN A 648 11.85 25.90 -15.30
C ASN A 648 11.33 25.53 -13.92
N ARG A 649 10.43 24.55 -13.85
CA ARG A 649 9.79 24.10 -12.61
C ARG A 649 10.73 23.33 -11.67
N GLU A 650 11.52 22.39 -12.23
CA GLU A 650 12.28 21.41 -11.44
C GLU A 650 13.75 21.80 -11.25
N LEU A 651 14.30 22.66 -12.11
CA LEU A 651 15.71 23.04 -12.10
C LEU A 651 15.94 24.56 -11.98
N GLU A 652 14.93 25.29 -11.52
CA GLU A 652 14.98 26.76 -11.38
C GLU A 652 15.42 27.45 -12.69
N GLY A 653 14.92 26.96 -13.83
CA GLY A 653 15.19 27.51 -15.14
C GLY A 653 14.42 28.83 -15.39
N ASN A 654 14.90 29.63 -16.33
CA ASN A 654 14.26 30.89 -16.73
C ASN A 654 13.96 30.96 -18.24
N PHE A 655 13.69 29.78 -18.86
CA PHE A 655 13.28 29.76 -20.26
C PHE A 655 11.97 30.53 -20.46
N VAL A 656 11.94 31.44 -21.44
CA VAL A 656 10.73 32.13 -21.89
C VAL A 656 10.19 31.37 -23.09
N LEU A 657 9.10 30.64 -22.89
CA LEU A 657 8.59 29.65 -23.86
C LEU A 657 8.23 30.29 -25.22
N GLU A 658 7.71 31.50 -25.22
CA GLU A 658 7.35 32.27 -26.41
C GLU A 658 8.53 32.63 -27.32
N ARG A 659 9.75 32.49 -26.80
CA ARG A 659 11.00 32.67 -27.55
C ARG A 659 11.53 31.40 -28.18
N PHE A 660 10.81 30.30 -28.01
CA PHE A 660 11.12 29.02 -28.62
C PHE A 660 9.95 28.52 -29.48
N ARG A 661 10.29 27.85 -30.55
CA ARG A 661 9.30 27.16 -31.37
C ARG A 661 9.74 25.73 -31.65
N HIS A 662 8.79 24.83 -31.71
CA HIS A 662 8.98 23.46 -32.18
C HIS A 662 9.43 23.49 -33.66
N SER A 663 10.34 22.60 -34.04
CA SER A 663 10.86 22.51 -35.41
C SER A 663 11.29 21.08 -35.69
N ILE A 664 10.86 20.54 -36.81
CA ILE A 664 11.22 19.19 -37.27
C ILE A 664 12.31 19.28 -38.35
N ARG A 665 13.25 18.31 -38.27
CA ARG A 665 14.30 18.13 -39.28
C ARG A 665 14.38 16.67 -39.68
N TRP A 666 14.57 16.40 -40.97
CA TRP A 666 14.92 15.08 -41.45
C TRP A 666 16.46 14.96 -41.51
N ASN A 667 16.99 13.99 -40.78
CA ASN A 667 18.41 13.63 -40.81
C ASN A 667 18.58 12.42 -41.73
N GLU A 668 19.11 12.67 -42.95
CA GLU A 668 19.32 11.62 -43.95
C GLU A 668 20.35 10.58 -43.51
N THR A 669 21.40 11.01 -42.81
CA THR A 669 22.49 10.11 -42.35
C THR A 669 22.00 9.10 -41.34
N GLU A 670 21.16 9.54 -40.41
CA GLU A 670 20.59 8.70 -39.34
C GLU A 670 19.22 8.10 -39.71
N SER A 671 18.67 8.47 -40.88
CA SER A 671 17.30 8.16 -41.28
C SER A 671 16.30 8.48 -40.18
N ALA A 672 16.40 9.64 -39.57
CA ALA A 672 15.64 10.04 -38.39
C ALA A 672 14.85 11.32 -38.59
N VAL A 673 13.65 11.36 -38.03
CA VAL A 673 12.96 12.63 -37.76
C VAL A 673 13.48 13.14 -36.43
N GLU A 674 14.04 14.38 -36.42
CA GLU A 674 14.55 15.03 -35.24
C GLU A 674 13.64 16.17 -34.81
N MET A 675 13.29 16.22 -33.51
CA MET A 675 12.56 17.29 -32.89
C MET A 675 13.55 18.27 -32.22
N HIS A 676 13.31 19.56 -32.42
CA HIS A 676 14.14 20.63 -31.93
C HIS A 676 13.31 21.79 -31.38
N LEU A 677 13.77 22.38 -30.29
CA LEU A 677 13.30 23.67 -29.80
C LEU A 677 14.20 24.76 -30.32
N LEU A 678 13.73 25.53 -31.32
CA LEU A 678 14.46 26.56 -31.99
C LEU A 678 14.29 27.90 -31.27
N SER A 679 15.39 28.55 -30.86
CA SER A 679 15.33 29.89 -30.29
C SER A 679 15.05 30.93 -31.38
N THR A 680 14.05 31.79 -31.17
CA THR A 680 13.68 32.85 -32.12
C THR A 680 14.46 34.13 -31.92
N VAL A 681 15.17 34.25 -30.80
CA VAL A 681 15.99 35.44 -30.43
C VAL A 681 17.31 34.98 -29.81
N GLU A 682 18.29 35.90 -29.82
CA GLU A 682 19.49 35.73 -29.01
C GLU A 682 19.13 35.94 -27.53
N GLN A 683 19.52 35.02 -26.66
CA GLN A 683 19.17 35.06 -25.24
C GLN A 683 20.15 34.28 -24.38
N ALA A 684 20.24 34.68 -23.11
CA ALA A 684 20.92 33.94 -22.08
C ALA A 684 19.87 33.27 -21.17
N VAL A 685 19.99 31.95 -20.93
CA VAL A 685 19.12 31.20 -20.03
C VAL A 685 19.93 30.68 -18.85
N THR A 686 19.34 30.75 -17.67
CA THR A 686 19.96 30.22 -16.44
C THR A 686 19.20 29.00 -15.96
N VAL A 687 19.90 27.91 -15.64
CA VAL A 687 19.35 26.66 -15.09
C VAL A 687 20.22 26.23 -13.93
N SER A 688 19.65 26.05 -12.76
CA SER A 688 20.37 25.66 -11.53
C SER A 688 21.63 26.51 -11.27
N GLY A 689 21.54 27.80 -11.51
CA GLY A 689 22.64 28.76 -11.32
C GLY A 689 23.72 28.80 -12.44
N HIS A 690 23.58 28.04 -13.52
CA HIS A 690 24.47 28.02 -14.67
C HIS A 690 23.83 28.76 -15.84
N THR A 691 24.55 29.67 -16.47
CA THR A 691 24.08 30.48 -17.61
C THR A 691 24.56 29.88 -18.93
N PHE A 692 23.66 29.79 -19.90
CA PHE A 692 23.90 29.27 -21.24
C PHE A 692 23.45 30.32 -22.25
N GLU A 693 24.34 30.67 -23.16
CA GLU A 693 24.06 31.56 -24.31
C GLU A 693 23.39 30.73 -25.41
N ILE A 694 22.31 31.23 -25.96
CA ILE A 694 21.59 30.63 -27.09
C ILE A 694 21.37 31.69 -28.16
N SER A 695 21.99 31.49 -29.32
CA SER A 695 21.88 32.40 -30.42
C SER A 695 20.49 32.36 -31.10
N ALA A 696 20.10 33.44 -31.76
CA ALA A 696 18.91 33.41 -32.62
C ALA A 696 19.09 32.37 -33.74
N GLY A 697 18.16 31.46 -33.90
CA GLY A 697 18.22 30.33 -34.82
C GLY A 697 18.99 29.10 -34.32
N GLU A 698 19.60 29.16 -33.13
CA GLU A 698 20.14 27.95 -32.46
C GLU A 698 19.03 27.08 -31.93
N SER A 699 19.24 25.77 -31.97
CA SER A 699 18.23 24.81 -31.49
C SER A 699 18.76 23.87 -30.43
N ILE A 700 17.86 23.46 -29.54
CA ILE A 700 18.07 22.38 -28.61
C ILE A 700 17.41 21.13 -29.18
N HIS A 701 18.19 20.09 -29.46
CA HIS A 701 17.67 18.79 -29.90
C HIS A 701 17.02 18.09 -28.72
N THR A 702 15.77 17.59 -28.90
CA THR A 702 14.95 16.99 -27.82
C THR A 702 14.64 15.53 -28.05
N GLU A 703 14.42 15.12 -29.31
CA GLU A 703 14.14 13.71 -29.63
C GLU A 703 14.57 13.37 -31.06
N SER A 704 14.98 12.12 -31.25
CA SER A 704 15.14 11.51 -32.59
C SER A 704 14.21 10.33 -32.72
N SER A 705 13.61 10.17 -33.90
CA SER A 705 12.82 8.98 -34.23
C SER A 705 13.33 8.38 -35.54
N ARG A 706 14.19 7.35 -35.39
CA ARG A 706 14.77 6.63 -36.52
C ARG A 706 13.74 5.79 -37.25
N LYS A 707 13.87 5.74 -38.57
CA LYS A 707 13.07 4.92 -39.46
C LYS A 707 13.97 3.86 -40.09
N TYR A 708 13.46 2.65 -40.18
CA TYR A 708 14.26 1.51 -40.61
C TYR A 708 13.75 0.90 -41.91
N SER A 709 14.67 0.43 -42.77
CA SER A 709 14.33 -0.61 -43.72
C SER A 709 14.32 -1.97 -43.00
N LEU A 710 13.53 -2.90 -43.44
CA LEU A 710 13.54 -4.27 -42.88
C LEU A 710 14.90 -4.91 -42.98
N ALA A 711 15.62 -4.68 -44.08
CA ALA A 711 16.98 -5.23 -44.28
C ALA A 711 17.97 -4.66 -43.24
N ASP A 712 17.95 -3.35 -43.01
CA ASP A 712 18.86 -2.71 -42.04
C ASP A 712 18.56 -3.13 -40.62
N PHE A 713 17.28 -3.17 -40.24
CA PHE A 713 16.91 -3.59 -38.89
C PHE A 713 17.22 -5.07 -38.65
N THR A 714 16.99 -5.97 -39.65
CA THR A 714 17.39 -7.38 -39.59
C THR A 714 18.91 -7.52 -39.39
N ARG A 715 19.71 -6.72 -40.08
CA ARG A 715 21.16 -6.70 -39.95
C ARG A 715 21.57 -6.23 -38.54
N ILE A 716 20.94 -5.15 -38.02
CA ILE A 716 21.23 -4.62 -36.67
C ILE A 716 20.97 -5.68 -35.61
N VAL A 717 19.78 -6.25 -35.58
CA VAL A 717 19.44 -7.26 -34.55
C VAL A 717 20.31 -8.52 -34.68
N GLY A 718 20.68 -8.90 -35.92
CA GLY A 718 21.57 -10.04 -36.18
C GLY A 718 22.98 -9.85 -35.61
N GLN A 719 23.51 -8.62 -35.64
CA GLN A 719 24.81 -8.28 -35.04
C GLN A 719 24.81 -8.36 -33.51
N HIS A 720 23.62 -8.35 -32.89
CA HIS A 720 23.45 -8.34 -31.44
C HIS A 720 22.78 -9.60 -30.90
N GLY A 721 22.97 -10.75 -31.59
CA GLY A 721 22.59 -12.07 -31.08
C GLY A 721 21.12 -12.46 -31.31
N TRP A 722 20.40 -11.76 -32.21
CA TRP A 722 19.00 -12.05 -32.52
C TRP A 722 18.82 -12.48 -33.98
N ARG A 723 17.90 -13.40 -34.20
CA ARG A 723 17.41 -13.81 -35.52
C ARG A 723 15.99 -13.33 -35.71
N VAL A 724 15.69 -12.74 -36.86
CA VAL A 724 14.31 -12.43 -37.28
C VAL A 724 13.67 -13.68 -37.84
N ASP A 725 12.63 -14.18 -37.17
CA ASP A 725 11.90 -15.38 -37.59
C ASP A 725 10.70 -15.04 -38.47
N ARG A 726 10.01 -13.92 -38.15
CA ARG A 726 8.84 -13.43 -38.90
C ARG A 726 8.75 -11.91 -38.84
N VAL A 727 8.04 -11.36 -39.81
CA VAL A 727 7.69 -9.94 -39.87
C VAL A 727 6.21 -9.82 -40.29
N TRP A 728 5.44 -9.04 -39.56
CA TRP A 728 4.08 -8.65 -39.91
C TRP A 728 4.03 -7.17 -40.21
N THR A 729 3.41 -6.76 -41.28
CA THR A 729 3.28 -5.36 -41.71
C THR A 729 1.83 -5.07 -42.09
N ASP A 730 1.48 -3.78 -42.07
CA ASP A 730 0.27 -3.31 -42.74
C ASP A 730 0.42 -3.34 -44.27
N ASP A 731 -0.69 -3.21 -44.99
CA ASP A 731 -0.72 -3.28 -46.46
C ASP A 731 0.14 -2.21 -47.14
N GLN A 732 0.29 -1.05 -46.51
CA GLN A 732 1.09 0.06 -47.01
C GLN A 732 2.56 -0.01 -46.56
N LYS A 733 2.93 -0.98 -45.74
CA LYS A 733 4.24 -1.16 -45.16
C LYS A 733 4.72 0.10 -44.41
N LEU A 734 3.81 0.75 -43.68
CA LEU A 734 4.14 1.90 -42.84
C LEU A 734 4.83 1.47 -41.55
N PHE A 735 4.44 0.31 -41.00
CA PHE A 735 4.93 -0.18 -39.74
C PHE A 735 5.19 -1.69 -39.79
N GLY A 736 6.13 -2.19 -38.99
CA GLY A 736 6.42 -3.62 -38.88
C GLY A 736 6.52 -4.09 -37.43
N ILE A 737 6.00 -5.29 -37.17
CA ILE A 737 6.26 -6.02 -35.94
C ILE A 737 7.18 -7.18 -36.29
N LEU A 738 8.39 -7.17 -35.72
CA LEU A 738 9.38 -8.19 -35.95
C LEU A 738 9.39 -9.18 -34.78
N ALA A 739 9.31 -10.45 -35.13
CA ALA A 739 9.41 -11.59 -34.22
C ALA A 739 10.84 -12.10 -34.20
N LEU A 740 11.46 -12.08 -33.02
CA LEU A 740 12.86 -12.40 -32.85
C LEU A 740 13.07 -13.62 -31.92
N SER A 741 14.05 -14.44 -32.23
CA SER A 741 14.59 -15.46 -31.34
C SER A 741 16.10 -15.28 -31.14
N PRO A 742 16.65 -15.70 -29.99
CA PRO A 742 18.09 -15.73 -29.78
C PRO A 742 18.80 -16.58 -30.85
N LEU A 743 19.96 -16.12 -31.32
CA LEU A 743 20.85 -16.96 -32.13
C LEU A 743 21.38 -18.11 -31.27
N PRO A 744 21.52 -19.31 -31.82
CA PRO A 744 22.21 -20.39 -31.10
C PRO A 744 23.62 -19.93 -30.71
N SER A 745 23.99 -20.15 -29.46
CA SER A 745 25.31 -19.82 -28.91
C SER A 745 26.43 -20.68 -29.55
#